data_883a1d7fbd6d2415f0419c2e827fcd3e
#
_entry.id   883a1d7fbd6d2415f0419c2e827fcd3e
#
_cell.length_a   1.000
_cell.length_b   1.000
_cell.length_c   1.000
_cell.angle_alpha   90.00
_cell.angle_beta   90.00
_cell.angle_gamma   90.00
#
_symmetry.space_group_name_H-M   'P 1'
#
loop_
_entity.id
_entity.type
_entity.pdbx_description
1 polymer ?
#
loop_
_entity_poly.entity_id
_entity_poly.type
_entity_poly.pdbx_seq_one_letter_code
_entity_poly.pdbx_strand_id
1 'polypeptide(L)'
;MKRAIIFLVMMCVALPAMAQSGKVTARIIDAETNEGIIGAVMEVVNVDTDRRRHSVSGANGAVTVTGMAFGEYEVSVSFIGYPTVKKRINHTSGNTDLGNIALQHGVAIETVVKEVQALRTSQNGDTVAYNAAAFKVATDADVEGLLKKMPGITISNGQVEAQGEQVKKIFVDGKEFFGEDVSTALNSLPAQSVDRIEVFNKLSDNAEFSGMDDGEGYKAINIVTHENMRQGVFGKLYGGYGYQPDIDGSPAELDFQDNSAFVPENDEVTSHHKYNLGGNVNLFNGNSRLSVIGLFNNVNQQNFSFEDILGVTGGGSGGGHGGPGGRGGVGRYMVRPQSGVAQVASIGMQYSNSWGENDKVKLNGSYFYNQTNTRNKSITERWYYTPSPDDELIQQGESETDNYNHRMNMRLDYKINDNMSLMSRTNLSFQGNEPYSQQYGELSGESAELMGLPYEVLHNGSNGKSNAFRFSEFLQYRVKLGKPGRTITVDGRYSTRQTPDSWTNSFSTLYEGTLPNKQYVHSTSEQGEDDVRVNITYTEPISKTSQLSLQYRLDYEDQQMDKRSYVTDDNSYNIAGKQPNAALSSFTTSTSTEHRVGPGYRYAKGRNTVVANLYYQHSILDAMAKGQKIGRSFDDVTYFFMANMAFNPQNTIRVFISSYTMNPDVANLQESYDLTNVQYISKGNQNLVSSYNHRINFHYVRSNIEKGRTFMWMFSTQMTQDYIGQSIEYNKQIDVDGTTYNPLQYSTFENMDGYANLRTHISYGFPIAPIKCNLNVMVGANWSKTPSMINKEINYTNNMGYDATVSLGSNISENVDFTLQWNGAYNDATQSLALRNKNNQYFSHKASGTLKWVFWKGFSITAAANYNQYVGFTDDYNESFVICNFYVGKKLFKNQLGEVLVGVNDMLNENNAFVRTVGSGYTQNAWNSVVGRYFTVQFNYNLRYFGKNATKDMSKYEGMDVKSGSAAFGRPPMPPMHR
;
A
#
# COMPACT_ATOMS: atom_id res chain seq x y z
N MET A 1 -43.53 9.71 36.27
CA MET A 1 -43.88 10.94 35.51
C MET A 1 -43.56 12.26 36.18
N LYS A 2 -43.63 12.45 37.50
CA LYS A 2 -43.30 13.76 38.12
C LYS A 2 -41.82 14.16 38.15
N ARG A 3 -40.87 13.22 38.05
CA ARG A 3 -39.42 13.55 38.01
C ARG A 3 -38.86 13.84 36.62
N ALA A 4 -39.55 13.48 35.55
CA ALA A 4 -39.16 13.78 34.17
C ALA A 4 -39.62 15.18 33.76
N ILE A 5 -40.65 15.73 34.34
CA ILE A 5 -41.18 17.07 34.08
C ILE A 5 -40.30 18.16 34.73
N ILE A 6 -39.68 17.87 35.88
CA ILE A 6 -38.77 18.81 36.58
C ILE A 6 -37.46 18.93 35.84
N PHE A 7 -36.99 17.85 35.16
CA PHE A 7 -35.76 17.92 34.33
C PHE A 7 -36.01 18.65 33.01
N LEU A 8 -37.21 18.60 32.46
CA LEU A 8 -37.57 19.32 31.22
C LEU A 8 -37.80 20.81 31.48
N VAL A 9 -38.29 21.19 32.67
CA VAL A 9 -38.47 22.60 33.06
C VAL A 9 -37.16 23.27 33.45
N MET A 10 -36.17 22.54 33.99
CA MET A 10 -34.82 23.05 34.21
C MET A 10 -34.05 23.27 32.92
N MET A 11 -34.39 22.59 31.82
CA MET A 11 -33.76 22.75 30.54
C MET A 11 -34.28 23.92 29.70
N CYS A 12 -35.43 24.48 30.06
CA CYS A 12 -36.08 25.60 29.37
C CYS A 12 -35.79 27.00 30.02
N VAL A 13 -35.02 27.08 31.11
CA VAL A 13 -34.68 28.34 31.80
C VAL A 13 -33.21 28.72 31.58
N ALA A 14 -32.46 28.05 30.72
CA ALA A 14 -31.23 28.60 30.18
C ALA A 14 -31.57 29.59 29.03
N LEU A 15 -32.11 30.75 29.38
CA LEU A 15 -32.12 31.90 28.50
C LEU A 15 -30.68 32.13 28.05
N PRO A 16 -30.41 32.30 26.75
CA PRO A 16 -29.12 32.76 26.31
C PRO A 16 -28.94 34.18 26.92
N ALA A 17 -27.99 34.31 27.84
CA ALA A 17 -27.43 35.61 28.12
C ALA A 17 -26.94 36.12 26.77
N MET A 18 -27.62 37.04 26.16
CA MET A 18 -27.15 37.80 25.01
C MET A 18 -25.89 38.49 25.51
N ALA A 19 -24.74 37.89 25.24
CA ALA A 19 -23.47 38.54 25.41
C ALA A 19 -23.53 39.78 24.52
N GLN A 20 -23.72 40.94 25.09
CA GLN A 20 -23.63 42.21 24.37
C GLN A 20 -22.22 42.23 23.81
N SER A 21 -22.08 42.01 22.51
CA SER A 21 -20.81 42.07 21.84
C SER A 21 -20.63 43.43 21.20
N GLY A 22 -19.57 44.10 21.55
CA GLY A 22 -19.19 45.40 21.03
C GLY A 22 -18.12 45.32 19.95
N LYS A 23 -17.69 46.49 19.50
CA LYS A 23 -16.55 46.65 18.58
C LYS A 23 -15.58 47.67 19.11
N VAL A 24 -14.28 47.46 18.77
CA VAL A 24 -13.23 48.48 19.03
C VAL A 24 -12.75 48.98 17.67
N THR A 25 -12.75 50.32 17.53
CA THR A 25 -12.32 51.01 16.31
C THR A 25 -11.11 51.88 16.58
N ALA A 26 -10.25 52.04 15.61
CA ALA A 26 -9.13 52.96 15.60
C ALA A 26 -8.77 53.37 14.17
N ARG A 27 -8.04 54.48 14.04
CA ARG A 27 -7.37 54.86 12.82
C ARG A 27 -5.87 54.90 13.06
N ILE A 28 -5.15 54.02 12.35
CA ILE A 28 -3.70 53.93 12.47
C ILE A 28 -3.05 54.84 11.45
N ILE A 29 -2.25 55.82 11.94
CA ILE A 29 -1.60 56.82 11.13
C ILE A 29 -0.08 56.81 11.34
N ASP A 30 0.65 57.25 10.34
CA ASP A 30 2.06 57.60 10.47
C ASP A 30 2.20 58.91 11.24
N ALA A 31 3.10 58.93 12.24
CA ALA A 31 3.24 60.12 13.14
C ALA A 31 3.86 61.33 12.44
N GLU A 32 4.60 61.17 11.38
CA GLU A 32 5.30 62.25 10.63
C GLU A 32 4.40 62.81 9.52
N THR A 33 3.73 61.89 8.76
CA THR A 33 2.96 62.29 7.58
C THR A 33 1.47 62.48 7.85
N ASN A 34 0.95 62.02 8.99
CA ASN A 34 -0.48 61.95 9.32
C ASN A 34 -1.34 61.14 8.32
N GLU A 35 -0.71 60.36 7.45
CA GLU A 35 -1.40 59.52 6.52
C GLU A 35 -1.82 58.17 7.16
N GLY A 36 -2.91 57.60 6.69
CA GLY A 36 -3.38 56.29 7.17
C GLY A 36 -2.49 55.12 6.74
N ILE A 37 -2.00 54.33 7.67
CA ILE A 37 -1.17 53.18 7.40
C ILE A 37 -2.07 52.01 7.00
N ILE A 38 -1.90 51.47 5.78
CA ILE A 38 -2.60 50.30 5.27
C ILE A 38 -1.85 49.05 5.72
N GLY A 39 -2.55 48.03 6.21
CA GLY A 39 -1.96 46.75 6.56
C GLY A 39 -1.36 46.69 7.97
N ALA A 40 -1.54 47.69 8.80
CA ALA A 40 -1.16 47.62 10.23
C ALA A 40 -2.11 46.65 10.98
N VAL A 41 -1.56 45.80 11.81
CA VAL A 41 -2.28 44.80 12.60
C VAL A 41 -2.62 45.39 13.98
N MET A 42 -3.91 45.43 14.32
CA MET A 42 -4.39 45.75 15.66
C MET A 42 -4.84 44.44 16.32
N GLU A 43 -4.13 44.02 17.36
CA GLU A 43 -4.47 42.88 18.21
C GLU A 43 -5.05 43.37 19.53
N VAL A 44 -6.13 42.75 19.98
CA VAL A 44 -6.83 43.08 21.22
C VAL A 44 -6.92 41.82 22.06
N VAL A 45 -6.29 41.85 23.24
CA VAL A 45 -6.18 40.73 24.18
C VAL A 45 -6.96 41.05 25.43
N ASN A 46 -7.90 40.21 25.81
CA ASN A 46 -8.61 40.33 27.07
C ASN A 46 -7.68 39.99 28.24
N VAL A 47 -7.57 40.88 29.23
CA VAL A 47 -6.61 40.76 30.33
C VAL A 47 -6.94 39.57 31.24
N ASP A 48 -8.24 39.26 31.43
CA ASP A 48 -8.67 38.21 32.36
C ASP A 48 -8.67 36.79 31.73
N THR A 49 -9.00 36.72 30.43
CA THR A 49 -9.23 35.44 29.77
C THR A 49 -8.20 35.06 28.72
N ASP A 50 -7.21 35.92 28.45
CA ASP A 50 -6.19 35.81 27.36
C ASP A 50 -6.80 35.56 25.98
N ARG A 51 -8.07 35.90 25.78
CA ARG A 51 -8.72 35.78 24.46
C ARG A 51 -8.24 36.89 23.54
N ARG A 52 -7.74 36.51 22.37
CA ARG A 52 -7.14 37.40 21.39
C ARG A 52 -8.05 37.59 20.19
N ARG A 53 -8.14 38.81 19.69
CA ARG A 53 -8.77 39.15 18.42
C ARG A 53 -7.89 40.14 17.68
N HIS A 54 -7.87 40.08 16.39
CA HIS A 54 -7.09 41.01 15.57
C HIS A 54 -7.85 41.43 14.33
N SER A 55 -7.46 42.54 13.77
CA SER A 55 -7.94 43.08 12.51
C SER A 55 -6.82 43.90 11.86
N VAL A 56 -6.94 44.12 10.55
CA VAL A 56 -5.93 44.82 9.75
C VAL A 56 -6.51 46.13 9.25
N SER A 57 -5.71 47.19 9.27
CA SER A 57 -6.14 48.53 8.82
C SER A 57 -6.31 48.59 7.29
N GLY A 58 -7.38 49.19 6.85
CA GLY A 58 -7.71 49.43 5.45
C GLY A 58 -7.06 50.70 4.85
N ALA A 59 -7.52 51.09 3.67
CA ALA A 59 -6.91 52.15 2.86
C ALA A 59 -6.71 53.52 3.57
N ASN A 60 -7.55 53.82 4.53
CA ASN A 60 -7.47 55.12 5.30
C ASN A 60 -6.86 54.90 6.67
N GLY A 61 -6.20 53.78 6.94
CA GLY A 61 -5.71 53.40 8.25
C GLY A 61 -6.80 52.97 9.24
N ALA A 62 -8.06 52.93 8.84
CA ALA A 62 -9.17 52.53 9.70
C ALA A 62 -9.13 51.00 9.98
N VAL A 63 -9.29 50.64 11.24
CA VAL A 63 -9.33 49.24 11.72
C VAL A 63 -10.50 49.04 12.68
N THR A 64 -11.14 47.90 12.59
CA THR A 64 -12.27 47.52 13.44
C THR A 64 -12.14 46.07 13.89
N VAL A 65 -12.19 45.85 15.20
CA VAL A 65 -12.28 44.52 15.80
C VAL A 65 -13.68 44.34 16.36
N THR A 66 -14.40 43.33 15.91
CA THR A 66 -15.81 43.08 16.29
C THR A 66 -15.94 41.87 17.21
N GLY A 67 -17.11 41.76 17.88
CA GLY A 67 -17.42 40.61 18.74
C GLY A 67 -16.69 40.68 20.09
N MET A 68 -16.44 41.88 20.61
CA MET A 68 -15.76 42.10 21.86
C MET A 68 -16.78 42.03 23.01
N ALA A 69 -16.47 41.23 24.03
CA ALA A 69 -17.23 41.29 25.29
C ALA A 69 -16.81 42.50 26.12
N PHE A 70 -17.61 42.91 27.08
CA PHE A 70 -17.20 43.97 27.99
C PHE A 70 -16.08 43.46 28.91
N GLY A 71 -15.11 44.35 29.24
CA GLY A 71 -13.96 43.97 30.06
C GLY A 71 -12.71 44.82 29.76
N GLU A 72 -11.62 44.50 30.44
CA GLU A 72 -10.31 45.11 30.21
C GLU A 72 -9.55 44.40 29.11
N TYR A 73 -8.93 45.21 28.23
CA TYR A 73 -8.17 44.70 27.09
C TYR A 73 -6.83 45.41 26.94
N GLU A 74 -5.81 44.68 26.54
CA GLU A 74 -4.58 45.25 26.00
C GLU A 74 -4.68 45.27 24.48
N VAL A 75 -4.60 46.47 23.91
CA VAL A 75 -4.56 46.71 22.46
C VAL A 75 -3.11 46.91 22.05
N SER A 76 -2.62 46.11 21.09
CA SER A 76 -1.32 46.30 20.49
C SER A 76 -1.46 46.56 19.00
N VAL A 77 -0.78 47.58 18.50
CA VAL A 77 -0.74 47.96 17.08
C VAL A 77 0.67 47.81 16.57
N SER A 78 0.82 47.02 15.49
CA SER A 78 2.13 46.78 14.90
C SER A 78 2.09 46.93 13.38
N PHE A 79 3.18 47.46 12.82
CA PHE A 79 3.41 47.55 11.38
C PHE A 79 4.91 47.43 11.09
N ILE A 80 5.28 46.91 9.90
CA ILE A 80 6.69 46.73 9.51
C ILE A 80 7.40 48.07 9.44
N GLY A 81 8.51 48.21 10.15
CA GLY A 81 9.30 49.44 10.24
C GLY A 81 8.88 50.37 11.35
N TYR A 82 7.90 50.04 12.16
CA TYR A 82 7.41 50.82 13.28
C TYR A 82 7.45 50.00 14.58
N PRO A 83 7.86 50.61 15.74
CA PRO A 83 7.73 49.98 17.04
C PRO A 83 6.27 49.71 17.36
N THR A 84 6.00 48.57 18.00
CA THR A 84 4.64 48.22 18.44
C THR A 84 4.14 49.18 19.53
N VAL A 85 3.01 49.81 19.29
CA VAL A 85 2.33 50.66 20.30
C VAL A 85 1.33 49.78 21.06
N LYS A 86 1.41 49.86 22.42
CA LYS A 86 0.51 49.13 23.31
C LYS A 86 -0.33 50.12 24.14
N LYS A 87 -1.64 49.81 24.29
CA LYS A 87 -2.57 50.63 25.07
C LYS A 87 -3.54 49.72 25.81
N ARG A 88 -3.77 49.96 27.09
CA ARG A 88 -4.85 49.32 27.86
C ARG A 88 -6.14 50.11 27.72
N ILE A 89 -7.24 49.40 27.54
CA ILE A 89 -8.57 49.98 27.39
C ILE A 89 -9.57 49.20 28.25
N ASN A 90 -10.60 49.91 28.73
CA ASN A 90 -11.76 49.29 29.35
C ASN A 90 -12.95 49.41 28.38
N HIS A 91 -13.39 48.25 27.82
CA HIS A 91 -14.50 48.21 26.89
C HIS A 91 -15.81 48.02 27.67
N THR A 92 -16.54 49.07 27.88
CA THR A 92 -17.76 49.11 28.70
C THR A 92 -19.03 49.50 27.93
N SER A 93 -18.90 49.80 26.64
CA SER A 93 -20.01 50.13 25.76
C SER A 93 -19.94 49.38 24.44
N GLY A 94 -21.04 49.33 23.68
CA GLY A 94 -21.10 48.58 22.40
C GLY A 94 -20.11 49.04 21.34
N ASN A 95 -19.51 50.22 21.47
CA ASN A 95 -18.47 50.72 20.57
C ASN A 95 -17.43 51.53 21.39
N THR A 96 -16.15 51.13 21.30
CA THR A 96 -15.04 51.88 21.87
C THR A 96 -14.17 52.37 20.72
N ASP A 97 -14.10 53.67 20.54
CA ASP A 97 -13.24 54.32 19.56
C ASP A 97 -11.96 54.81 20.21
N LEU A 98 -10.82 54.32 19.73
CA LEU A 98 -9.48 54.67 20.24
C LEU A 98 -8.91 55.91 19.56
N GLY A 99 -9.62 56.47 18.57
CA GLY A 99 -9.16 57.60 17.76
C GLY A 99 -7.95 57.27 16.90
N ASN A 100 -7.12 58.26 16.65
CA ASN A 100 -5.87 58.08 15.92
C ASN A 100 -4.79 57.44 16.79
N ILE A 101 -4.20 56.32 16.32
CA ILE A 101 -3.02 55.72 16.89
C ILE A 101 -1.85 55.99 15.95
N ALA A 102 -0.96 56.93 16.37
CA ALA A 102 0.20 57.32 15.58
C ALA A 102 1.37 56.37 15.83
N LEU A 103 1.92 55.80 14.77
CA LEU A 103 3.14 55.01 14.81
C LEU A 103 4.31 55.88 14.37
N GLN A 104 5.41 55.86 15.13
CA GLN A 104 6.66 56.58 14.82
C GLN A 104 7.63 55.66 14.08
N HIS A 105 8.33 56.13 13.05
CA HIS A 105 9.39 55.40 12.42
C HIS A 105 10.52 55.06 13.41
N GLY A 106 10.86 53.79 13.58
CA GLY A 106 11.89 53.33 14.51
C GLY A 106 13.12 52.81 13.76
N VAL A 107 14.30 53.09 14.33
CA VAL A 107 15.57 52.44 13.89
C VAL A 107 15.42 50.94 14.19
N ALA A 108 15.79 50.10 13.22
CA ALA A 108 15.66 48.65 13.31
C ALA A 108 16.33 48.08 14.57
N ILE A 109 15.53 47.68 15.55
CA ILE A 109 15.98 46.86 16.69
C ILE A 109 15.87 45.42 16.23
N GLU A 110 16.89 44.59 16.53
CA GLU A 110 16.99 43.18 16.23
C GLU A 110 15.66 42.45 16.35
N THR A 111 15.26 41.82 15.27
CA THR A 111 14.02 41.06 15.20
C THR A 111 14.15 39.85 16.14
N VAL A 112 13.43 39.88 17.24
CA VAL A 112 13.19 38.67 18.05
C VAL A 112 12.36 37.72 17.17
N VAL A 113 13.00 36.78 16.52
CA VAL A 113 12.37 35.74 15.75
C VAL A 113 11.63 34.85 16.73
N LYS A 114 10.33 35.09 16.92
CA LYS A 114 9.46 34.13 17.57
C LYS A 114 9.15 33.05 16.54
N GLU A 115 9.83 31.91 16.62
CA GLU A 115 9.48 30.73 15.83
C GLU A 115 8.02 30.38 16.07
N VAL A 116 7.14 30.76 15.17
CA VAL A 116 5.76 30.28 15.14
C VAL A 116 5.82 28.90 14.52
N GLN A 117 5.65 27.84 15.30
CA GLN A 117 5.55 26.50 14.77
C GLN A 117 4.37 26.44 13.78
N ALA A 118 4.67 26.12 12.52
CA ALA A 118 3.65 25.85 11.53
C ALA A 118 2.75 24.70 12.02
N LEU A 119 1.44 24.86 11.86
CA LEU A 119 0.49 23.79 12.20
C LEU A 119 0.87 22.54 11.41
N ARG A 120 1.19 21.45 12.11
CA ARG A 120 1.72 20.22 11.50
C ARG A 120 0.68 19.45 10.73
N THR A 121 -0.53 19.38 11.26
CA THR A 121 -1.64 18.63 10.71
C THR A 121 -2.92 19.41 10.77
N SER A 122 -3.78 19.24 9.79
CA SER A 122 -5.16 19.72 9.83
C SER A 122 -6.08 18.58 9.38
N GLN A 123 -7.31 18.59 9.86
CA GLN A 123 -8.30 17.59 9.45
C GLN A 123 -9.53 18.30 8.89
N ASN A 124 -9.95 17.87 7.71
CA ASN A 124 -11.18 18.35 7.09
C ASN A 124 -12.00 17.14 6.59
N GLY A 125 -13.05 16.82 7.34
CA GLY A 125 -13.81 15.59 7.10
C GLY A 125 -12.95 14.36 7.40
N ASP A 126 -12.79 13.47 6.43
CA ASP A 126 -11.94 12.29 6.46
C ASP A 126 -10.51 12.57 5.96
N THR A 127 -10.26 13.75 5.41
CA THR A 127 -8.95 14.16 4.93
C THR A 127 -8.10 14.69 6.07
N VAL A 128 -6.95 14.07 6.29
CA VAL A 128 -5.88 14.57 7.15
C VAL A 128 -4.81 15.20 6.28
N ALA A 129 -4.59 16.50 6.45
CA ALA A 129 -3.56 17.21 5.73
C ALA A 129 -2.34 17.48 6.64
N TYR A 130 -1.17 17.13 6.15
CA TYR A 130 0.12 17.35 6.79
C TYR A 130 0.84 18.49 6.10
N ASN A 131 1.24 19.52 6.82
CA ASN A 131 2.05 20.61 6.30
C ASN A 131 3.50 20.13 6.13
N ALA A 132 3.99 20.10 4.88
CA ALA A 132 5.34 19.63 4.59
C ALA A 132 6.44 20.42 5.29
N ALA A 133 6.28 21.75 5.42
CA ALA A 133 7.25 22.63 6.08
C ALA A 133 7.44 22.32 7.59
N ALA A 134 6.49 21.63 8.21
CA ALA A 134 6.59 21.24 9.61
C ALA A 134 7.48 19.99 9.85
N PHE A 135 7.92 19.33 8.78
CA PHE A 135 8.74 18.11 8.82
C PHE A 135 10.06 18.36 8.07
N LYS A 136 11.14 18.49 8.81
CA LYS A 136 12.47 18.75 8.23
C LYS A 136 13.04 17.46 7.64
N VAL A 137 13.40 17.49 6.39
CA VAL A 137 14.08 16.42 5.64
C VAL A 137 15.33 16.96 4.95
N ALA A 138 16.22 16.08 4.54
CA ALA A 138 17.40 16.49 3.76
C ALA A 138 16.99 17.21 2.47
N THR A 139 17.82 18.15 2.02
CA THR A 139 17.52 19.00 0.84
C THR A 139 17.35 18.21 -0.46
N ASP A 140 17.84 17.00 -0.52
CA ASP A 140 17.73 16.07 -1.65
C ASP A 140 16.80 14.88 -1.38
N ALA A 141 16.03 14.93 -0.28
CA ALA A 141 15.02 13.93 0.03
C ALA A 141 13.88 13.97 -0.99
N ASP A 142 13.31 12.81 -1.23
CA ASP A 142 12.06 12.63 -1.96
C ASP A 142 10.84 12.67 -1.02
N VAL A 143 9.66 12.52 -1.60
CA VAL A 143 8.40 12.53 -0.84
C VAL A 143 8.32 11.32 0.10
N GLU A 144 8.92 10.19 -0.24
CA GLU A 144 8.95 9.03 0.64
C GLU A 144 9.65 9.35 1.97
N GLY A 145 10.82 10.03 1.90
CA GLY A 145 11.54 10.49 3.09
C GLY A 145 10.73 11.45 3.96
N LEU A 146 9.89 12.28 3.32
CA LEU A 146 8.97 13.18 4.02
C LEU A 146 7.83 12.41 4.72
N LEU A 147 7.22 11.45 4.03
CA LEU A 147 6.12 10.63 4.55
C LEU A 147 6.53 9.77 5.75
N LYS A 148 7.75 9.21 5.74
CA LYS A 148 8.29 8.42 6.87
C LYS A 148 8.32 9.18 8.20
N LYS A 149 8.27 10.51 8.16
CA LYS A 149 8.24 11.37 9.36
C LYS A 149 6.85 11.77 9.82
N MET A 150 5.83 11.47 9.03
CA MET A 150 4.45 11.87 9.32
C MET A 150 3.76 10.82 10.20
N PRO A 151 3.04 11.27 11.24
CA PRO A 151 2.36 10.36 12.14
C PRO A 151 1.23 9.61 11.43
N GLY A 152 1.14 8.30 11.68
CA GLY A 152 0.12 7.44 11.11
C GLY A 152 0.35 7.02 9.66
N ILE A 153 1.56 7.26 9.14
CA ILE A 153 2.01 6.72 7.86
C ILE A 153 3.18 5.78 8.14
N THR A 154 3.11 4.58 7.59
CA THR A 154 4.18 3.59 7.64
C THR A 154 4.55 3.20 6.21
N ILE A 155 5.84 3.04 5.97
CA ILE A 155 6.36 2.58 4.68
C ILE A 155 7.26 1.40 4.96
N SER A 156 6.90 0.26 4.38
CA SER A 156 7.66 -0.98 4.49
C SER A 156 7.70 -1.66 3.14
N ASN A 157 8.89 -2.00 2.68
CA ASN A 157 9.11 -2.72 1.41
C ASN A 157 8.38 -2.08 0.21
N GLY A 158 8.40 -0.75 0.09
CA GLY A 158 7.74 -0.01 -1.00
C GLY A 158 6.22 0.13 -0.87
N GLN A 159 5.60 -0.51 0.11
CA GLN A 159 4.19 -0.33 0.41
C GLN A 159 3.97 0.79 1.42
N VAL A 160 2.97 1.61 1.17
CA VAL A 160 2.57 2.72 2.03
C VAL A 160 1.25 2.38 2.70
N GLU A 161 1.26 2.38 4.01
CA GLU A 161 0.04 2.34 4.80
C GLU A 161 -0.19 3.72 5.42
N ALA A 162 -1.38 4.23 5.28
CA ALA A 162 -1.79 5.48 5.91
C ALA A 162 -3.05 5.24 6.74
N GLN A 163 -2.98 5.60 8.01
CA GLN A 163 -4.06 5.39 8.96
C GLN A 163 -4.46 3.89 9.07
N GLY A 164 -3.49 2.97 8.92
CA GLY A 164 -3.69 1.53 9.02
C GLY A 164 -4.34 0.88 7.79
N GLU A 165 -4.55 1.63 6.71
CA GLU A 165 -5.04 1.13 5.43
C GLU A 165 -3.95 1.29 4.36
N GLN A 166 -3.82 0.33 3.47
CA GLN A 166 -2.93 0.44 2.33
C GLN A 166 -3.36 1.57 1.39
N VAL A 167 -2.40 2.43 1.05
CA VAL A 167 -2.59 3.47 0.05
C VAL A 167 -2.55 2.82 -1.34
N LYS A 168 -3.63 2.96 -2.10
CA LYS A 168 -3.71 2.37 -3.44
C LYS A 168 -3.27 3.32 -4.54
N LYS A 169 -3.39 4.63 -4.33
CA LYS A 169 -3.06 5.63 -5.38
C LYS A 169 -2.50 6.90 -4.79
N ILE A 170 -1.58 7.49 -5.54
CA ILE A 170 -1.03 8.82 -5.29
C ILE A 170 -1.63 9.81 -6.29
N PHE A 171 -2.01 10.97 -5.79
CA PHE A 171 -2.40 12.13 -6.59
C PHE A 171 -1.38 13.24 -6.41
N VAL A 172 -1.13 14.01 -7.45
CA VAL A 172 -0.35 15.24 -7.40
C VAL A 172 -1.25 16.39 -7.86
N ASP A 173 -1.51 17.35 -6.97
CA ASP A 173 -2.47 18.44 -7.19
C ASP A 173 -3.82 17.94 -7.73
N GLY A 174 -4.33 16.84 -7.17
CA GLY A 174 -5.61 16.25 -7.52
C GLY A 174 -5.63 15.41 -8.81
N LYS A 175 -4.49 15.24 -9.50
CA LYS A 175 -4.36 14.38 -10.68
C LYS A 175 -3.67 13.08 -10.29
N GLU A 176 -4.22 11.95 -10.74
CA GLU A 176 -3.62 10.63 -10.50
C GLU A 176 -2.19 10.58 -11.07
N PHE A 177 -1.25 10.04 -10.29
CA PHE A 177 0.16 10.06 -10.60
C PHE A 177 0.74 8.64 -10.49
N PHE A 178 1.24 8.10 -11.59
CA PHE A 178 1.73 6.73 -11.78
C PHE A 178 0.71 5.61 -11.47
N GLY A 179 -0.61 5.90 -11.56
CA GLY A 179 -1.65 4.89 -11.40
C GLY A 179 -1.65 4.26 -10.00
N GLU A 180 -1.47 2.95 -9.92
CA GLU A 180 -1.42 2.19 -8.66
C GLU A 180 0.01 2.00 -8.13
N ASP A 181 1.03 2.48 -8.85
CA ASP A 181 2.42 2.43 -8.41
C ASP A 181 2.74 3.56 -7.44
N VAL A 182 2.45 3.32 -6.18
CA VAL A 182 2.65 4.26 -5.08
C VAL A 182 4.14 4.54 -4.83
N SER A 183 4.99 3.52 -4.89
CA SER A 183 6.43 3.66 -4.63
C SER A 183 7.10 4.55 -5.66
N THR A 184 6.85 4.30 -6.94
CA THR A 184 7.36 5.12 -8.04
C THR A 184 6.90 6.57 -7.91
N ALA A 185 5.62 6.80 -7.58
CA ALA A 185 5.09 8.14 -7.40
C ALA A 185 5.83 8.92 -6.30
N LEU A 186 6.13 8.28 -5.18
CA LEU A 186 6.77 8.93 -4.03
C LEU A 186 8.26 9.21 -4.26
N ASN A 187 8.96 8.29 -4.93
CA ASN A 187 10.41 8.41 -5.20
C ASN A 187 10.72 9.36 -6.38
N SER A 188 9.71 9.69 -7.19
CA SER A 188 9.90 10.58 -8.34
C SER A 188 9.72 12.07 -8.04
N LEU A 189 9.22 12.43 -6.85
CA LEU A 189 8.97 13.82 -6.47
C LEU A 189 9.92 14.28 -5.37
N PRO A 190 10.62 15.43 -5.54
CA PRO A 190 11.42 16.01 -4.47
C PRO A 190 10.53 16.50 -3.32
N ALA A 191 10.91 16.20 -2.07
CA ALA A 191 10.18 16.66 -0.88
C ALA A 191 10.00 18.20 -0.84
N GLN A 192 10.98 18.96 -1.36
CA GLN A 192 10.91 20.42 -1.41
C GLN A 192 9.84 20.97 -2.36
N SER A 193 9.31 20.17 -3.29
CA SER A 193 8.21 20.62 -4.15
C SER A 193 6.85 20.58 -3.44
N VAL A 194 6.78 19.98 -2.27
CA VAL A 194 5.54 19.70 -1.55
C VAL A 194 5.18 20.83 -0.59
N ASP A 195 4.00 21.38 -0.74
CA ASP A 195 3.37 22.32 0.21
C ASP A 195 2.72 21.53 1.36
N ARG A 196 1.89 20.55 1.01
CA ARG A 196 1.21 19.68 1.97
C ARG A 196 0.90 18.31 1.39
N ILE A 197 0.69 17.34 2.28
CA ILE A 197 0.27 15.99 1.95
C ILE A 197 -1.10 15.75 2.55
N GLU A 198 -2.06 15.33 1.74
CA GLU A 198 -3.43 15.06 2.13
C GLU A 198 -3.69 13.56 2.08
N VAL A 199 -4.02 12.95 3.21
CA VAL A 199 -4.43 11.53 3.31
C VAL A 199 -5.94 11.49 3.42
N PHE A 200 -6.60 10.78 2.52
CA PHE A 200 -8.05 10.74 2.44
C PHE A 200 -8.58 9.41 1.89
N ASN A 201 -9.87 9.17 2.08
CA ASN A 201 -10.56 8.08 1.43
C ASN A 201 -11.13 8.58 0.10
N LYS A 202 -10.57 8.10 -0.99
CA LYS A 202 -11.10 8.37 -2.33
C LYS A 202 -12.34 7.52 -2.54
N LEU A 203 -13.47 8.15 -2.78
CA LEU A 203 -14.69 7.48 -3.19
C LEU A 203 -14.51 6.86 -4.58
N SER A 204 -15.30 5.83 -4.88
CA SER A 204 -15.40 5.34 -6.26
C SER A 204 -15.90 6.47 -7.20
N ASP A 205 -15.62 6.35 -8.46
CA ASP A 205 -16.07 7.35 -9.45
C ASP A 205 -17.60 7.46 -9.50
N ASN A 206 -18.31 6.36 -9.22
CA ASN A 206 -19.76 6.33 -9.11
C ASN A 206 -20.25 7.04 -7.85
N ALA A 207 -19.66 6.73 -6.70
CA ALA A 207 -19.98 7.34 -5.43
C ALA A 207 -19.70 8.85 -5.42
N GLU A 208 -18.63 9.29 -6.07
CA GLU A 208 -18.29 10.70 -6.20
C GLU A 208 -19.33 11.49 -7.01
N PHE A 209 -19.85 10.89 -8.06
CA PHE A 209 -20.87 11.51 -8.91
C PHE A 209 -22.28 11.45 -8.31
N SER A 210 -22.71 10.26 -7.87
CA SER A 210 -24.05 10.03 -7.33
C SER A 210 -24.22 10.56 -5.91
N GLY A 211 -23.11 10.68 -5.19
CA GLY A 211 -23.07 10.94 -3.78
C GLY A 211 -23.42 9.72 -2.92
N MET A 212 -23.68 8.55 -3.51
CA MET A 212 -23.92 7.28 -2.81
C MET A 212 -22.62 6.49 -2.75
N ASP A 213 -22.10 6.28 -1.55
CA ASP A 213 -20.92 5.42 -1.37
C ASP A 213 -21.32 3.96 -1.62
N ASP A 214 -20.61 3.32 -2.53
CA ASP A 214 -20.83 1.93 -2.94
C ASP A 214 -19.87 0.95 -2.24
N GLY A 215 -18.99 1.46 -1.39
CA GLY A 215 -17.99 0.67 -0.68
C GLY A 215 -16.74 0.33 -1.49
N GLU A 216 -16.65 0.77 -2.72
CA GLU A 216 -15.49 0.55 -3.60
C GLU A 216 -14.42 1.65 -3.45
N GLY A 217 -14.57 2.55 -2.45
CA GLY A 217 -13.60 3.57 -2.10
C GLY A 217 -12.29 2.97 -1.56
N TYR A 218 -11.19 3.75 -1.65
CA TYR A 218 -9.86 3.32 -1.21
C TYR A 218 -9.07 4.45 -0.56
N LYS A 219 -8.03 4.09 0.23
CA LYS A 219 -7.11 5.06 0.81
C LYS A 219 -6.21 5.64 -0.27
N ALA A 220 -6.08 6.97 -0.28
CA ALA A 220 -5.26 7.72 -1.22
C ALA A 220 -4.46 8.83 -0.54
N ILE A 221 -3.38 9.23 -1.17
CA ILE A 221 -2.59 10.40 -0.78
C ILE A 221 -2.60 11.40 -1.94
N ASN A 222 -2.90 12.66 -1.64
CA ASN A 222 -2.72 13.77 -2.57
C ASN A 222 -1.53 14.62 -2.14
N ILE A 223 -0.53 14.72 -2.99
CA ILE A 223 0.64 15.58 -2.82
C ILE A 223 0.31 16.91 -3.46
N VAL A 224 0.13 17.94 -2.64
CA VAL A 224 -0.10 19.30 -3.13
C VAL A 224 1.24 20.00 -3.25
N THR A 225 1.57 20.43 -4.47
CA THR A 225 2.81 21.13 -4.75
C THR A 225 2.67 22.65 -4.53
N HIS A 226 3.81 23.31 -4.25
CA HIS A 226 3.85 24.77 -4.23
C HIS A 226 3.43 25.36 -5.58
N GLU A 227 2.70 26.45 -5.60
CA GLU A 227 2.15 27.07 -6.82
C GLU A 227 3.23 27.42 -7.85
N ASN A 228 4.37 27.94 -7.36
CA ASN A 228 5.53 28.30 -8.19
C ASN A 228 6.28 27.08 -8.76
N MET A 229 6.02 25.88 -8.27
CA MET A 229 6.62 24.63 -8.74
C MET A 229 5.74 23.81 -9.69
N ARG A 230 4.55 24.32 -10.04
CA ARG A 230 3.65 23.70 -11.02
C ARG A 230 4.08 23.93 -12.46
N GLN A 231 5.16 24.68 -12.69
CA GLN A 231 5.77 24.92 -14.00
C GLN A 231 7.28 24.78 -13.91
N GLY A 232 7.84 23.82 -14.63
CA GLY A 232 9.27 23.58 -14.61
C GLY A 232 9.69 22.18 -14.97
N VAL A 233 10.99 21.94 -14.88
CA VAL A 233 11.64 20.64 -15.05
C VAL A 233 12.37 20.29 -13.77
N PHE A 234 12.02 19.16 -13.18
CA PHE A 234 12.64 18.70 -11.96
C PHE A 234 12.73 17.18 -11.92
N GLY A 235 13.63 16.68 -11.09
CA GLY A 235 13.87 15.25 -10.95
C GLY A 235 15.24 14.94 -10.37
N LYS A 236 15.65 13.70 -10.48
CA LYS A 236 16.93 13.20 -9.99
C LYS A 236 17.53 12.23 -11.02
N LEU A 237 18.78 12.39 -11.31
CA LEU A 237 19.56 11.45 -12.11
C LEU A 237 20.69 10.90 -11.24
N TYR A 238 20.98 9.63 -11.35
CA TYR A 238 22.10 9.02 -10.64
C TYR A 238 22.77 7.94 -11.48
N GLY A 239 24.07 7.78 -11.24
CA GLY A 239 24.87 6.73 -11.83
C GLY A 239 25.93 6.27 -10.83
N GLY A 240 25.97 4.97 -10.59
CA GLY A 240 26.92 4.33 -9.69
C GLY A 240 27.58 3.13 -10.33
N TYR A 241 28.85 2.96 -9.99
CA TYR A 241 29.64 1.78 -10.30
C TYR A 241 30.24 1.24 -9.01
N GLY A 242 30.24 -0.08 -8.86
CA GLY A 242 30.77 -0.76 -7.69
C GLY A 242 31.53 -2.02 -8.03
N TYR A 243 32.25 -2.52 -7.04
CA TYR A 243 32.97 -3.76 -7.10
C TYR A 243 32.71 -4.61 -5.85
N GLN A 244 32.31 -5.86 -6.08
CA GLN A 244 32.11 -6.87 -5.05
C GLN A 244 33.33 -7.81 -5.05
N PRO A 245 34.17 -7.78 -3.99
CA PRO A 245 35.38 -8.61 -3.96
C PRO A 245 35.07 -10.08 -3.72
N ASP A 246 34.07 -10.37 -2.87
CA ASP A 246 33.67 -11.70 -2.48
C ASP A 246 32.35 -12.06 -3.16
N ILE A 247 32.32 -13.16 -3.93
CA ILE A 247 31.10 -13.58 -4.66
C ILE A 247 30.19 -14.44 -3.77
N ASP A 248 30.71 -14.99 -2.67
CA ASP A 248 30.00 -15.89 -1.77
C ASP A 248 28.90 -15.20 -0.95
N GLY A 249 27.78 -14.91 -1.60
CA GLY A 249 26.49 -14.63 -0.93
C GLY A 249 25.52 -15.78 -1.06
N SER A 250 25.98 -16.95 -1.49
CA SER A 250 25.17 -18.15 -1.57
C SER A 250 25.12 -18.85 -0.20
N PRO A 251 23.98 -19.46 0.17
CA PRO A 251 23.93 -20.33 1.35
C PRO A 251 25.01 -21.42 1.25
N ALA A 252 25.51 -21.92 2.39
CA ALA A 252 26.46 -23.02 2.42
C ALA A 252 25.90 -24.21 1.62
N GLU A 253 26.74 -24.83 0.81
CA GLU A 253 26.35 -26.06 0.09
C GLU A 253 26.14 -27.17 1.10
N LEU A 254 25.01 -27.88 1.01
CA LEU A 254 24.77 -29.09 1.75
C LEU A 254 25.45 -30.24 1.00
N ASP A 255 26.14 -31.10 1.75
CA ASP A 255 26.83 -32.29 1.22
C ASP A 255 25.81 -33.42 1.12
N PHE A 256 25.05 -33.50 0.03
CA PHE A 256 24.18 -34.62 -0.30
C PHE A 256 25.02 -35.77 -0.88
N GLN A 257 24.66 -37.04 -0.61
CA GLN A 257 25.40 -38.20 -1.05
C GLN A 257 25.58 -38.33 -2.56
N ASP A 258 24.79 -37.64 -3.37
CA ASP A 258 24.94 -37.55 -4.82
C ASP A 258 24.95 -36.13 -5.34
N ASN A 259 26.05 -35.43 -5.11
CA ASN A 259 26.31 -34.09 -5.66
C ASN A 259 26.68 -34.05 -7.14
N SER A 260 26.77 -35.22 -7.79
CA SER A 260 27.31 -35.35 -9.14
C SER A 260 26.47 -34.69 -10.24
N ALA A 261 25.21 -34.32 -9.92
CA ALA A 261 24.30 -33.66 -10.85
C ALA A 261 24.09 -32.16 -10.60
N PHE A 262 24.60 -31.62 -9.50
CA PHE A 262 24.45 -30.20 -9.12
C PHE A 262 25.76 -29.47 -9.28
N VAL A 263 26.24 -29.36 -10.50
CA VAL A 263 27.30 -28.40 -10.84
C VAL A 263 26.60 -27.15 -11.38
N PRO A 264 26.60 -26.06 -10.68
CA PRO A 264 26.16 -24.80 -11.28
C PRO A 264 27.14 -24.43 -12.37
N GLU A 265 26.78 -24.71 -13.61
CA GLU A 265 27.62 -24.38 -14.78
C GLU A 265 27.57 -22.90 -15.10
N ASN A 266 27.52 -21.97 -14.21
CA ASN A 266 27.89 -20.57 -14.53
C ASN A 266 27.82 -19.66 -13.32
N ASP A 267 28.98 -19.34 -12.78
CA ASP A 267 29.21 -18.21 -11.86
C ASP A 267 28.97 -16.81 -12.49
N GLU A 268 28.50 -16.72 -13.73
CA GLU A 268 28.40 -15.46 -14.47
C GLU A 268 27.33 -14.49 -13.98
N VAL A 269 26.43 -14.92 -13.11
CA VAL A 269 25.37 -14.03 -12.63
C VAL A 269 25.79 -13.18 -11.47
N THR A 270 26.76 -13.60 -10.71
CA THR A 270 27.38 -12.81 -9.67
C THR A 270 28.59 -12.08 -10.20
N SER A 271 28.40 -11.20 -11.18
CA SER A 271 29.46 -10.33 -11.66
C SER A 271 30.04 -9.53 -10.49
N HIS A 272 31.37 -9.54 -10.34
CA HIS A 272 32.07 -8.66 -9.42
C HIS A 272 31.74 -7.18 -9.68
N HIS A 273 31.37 -6.85 -10.90
CA HIS A 273 31.01 -5.50 -11.31
C HIS A 273 29.56 -5.19 -10.97
N LYS A 274 29.34 -4.24 -10.11
CA LYS A 274 28.02 -3.74 -9.73
C LYS A 274 27.76 -2.40 -10.39
N TYR A 275 26.53 -2.21 -10.85
CA TYR A 275 26.10 -0.93 -11.42
C TYR A 275 24.72 -0.56 -10.94
N ASN A 276 24.49 0.75 -10.82
CA ASN A 276 23.20 1.32 -10.46
C ASN A 276 23.01 2.64 -11.20
N LEU A 277 22.20 2.62 -12.25
CA LEU A 277 21.93 3.77 -13.11
C LEU A 277 20.43 4.04 -13.08
N GLY A 278 20.05 5.29 -12.98
CA GLY A 278 18.62 5.61 -13.04
C GLY A 278 18.30 7.06 -12.77
N GLY A 279 17.02 7.30 -12.62
CA GLY A 279 16.50 8.61 -12.28
C GLY A 279 15.13 8.87 -12.81
N ASN A 280 14.65 10.07 -12.55
CA ASN A 280 13.36 10.56 -13.03
C ASN A 280 13.50 12.00 -13.54
N VAL A 281 12.68 12.34 -14.52
CA VAL A 281 12.55 13.70 -15.06
C VAL A 281 11.08 14.03 -15.17
N ASN A 282 10.67 15.11 -14.53
CA ASN A 282 9.29 15.60 -14.51
C ASN A 282 9.23 16.96 -15.22
N LEU A 283 8.37 17.06 -16.21
CA LEU A 283 8.11 18.25 -17.03
C LEU A 283 6.70 18.73 -16.72
N PHE A 284 6.54 19.75 -15.90
CA PHE A 284 5.25 20.33 -15.55
C PHE A 284 5.06 21.67 -16.28
N ASN A 285 3.93 21.82 -16.95
CA ASN A 285 3.55 23.05 -17.63
C ASN A 285 2.04 23.28 -17.42
N GLY A 286 1.68 23.84 -16.27
CA GLY A 286 0.28 24.07 -15.91
C GLY A 286 -0.52 22.77 -15.88
N ASN A 287 -1.43 22.62 -16.85
CA ASN A 287 -2.28 21.43 -16.95
C ASN A 287 -1.57 20.21 -17.54
N SER A 288 -0.51 20.43 -18.32
CA SER A 288 0.26 19.34 -18.95
C SER A 288 1.39 18.88 -18.05
N ARG A 289 1.50 17.59 -17.84
CA ARG A 289 2.54 16.95 -17.04
C ARG A 289 3.06 15.72 -17.78
N LEU A 290 4.36 15.64 -17.90
CA LEU A 290 5.07 14.48 -18.40
C LEU A 290 6.14 14.08 -17.38
N SER A 291 6.12 12.81 -16.99
CA SER A 291 7.14 12.22 -16.13
C SER A 291 7.75 11.02 -16.82
N VAL A 292 9.06 10.93 -16.81
CA VAL A 292 9.84 9.80 -17.33
C VAL A 292 10.74 9.30 -16.22
N ILE A 293 10.80 7.99 -16.03
CA ILE A 293 11.59 7.32 -15.00
C ILE A 293 12.31 6.13 -15.63
N GLY A 294 13.54 5.89 -15.20
CA GLY A 294 14.34 4.75 -15.62
C GLY A 294 15.20 4.21 -14.49
N LEU A 295 15.41 2.90 -14.50
CA LEU A 295 16.24 2.19 -13.55
C LEU A 295 16.93 1.00 -14.22
N PHE A 296 18.25 0.90 -14.07
CA PHE A 296 19.07 -0.20 -14.55
C PHE A 296 20.09 -0.56 -13.49
N ASN A 297 20.03 -1.76 -12.94
CA ASN A 297 20.97 -2.19 -11.90
C ASN A 297 21.09 -3.72 -11.79
N ASN A 298 22.15 -4.15 -11.09
CA ASN A 298 22.37 -5.52 -10.66
C ASN A 298 22.63 -5.62 -9.14
N VAL A 299 22.01 -4.74 -8.38
CA VAL A 299 22.16 -4.64 -6.92
C VAL A 299 20.83 -4.82 -6.19
N ASN A 300 19.89 -5.53 -6.80
CA ASN A 300 18.54 -5.80 -6.28
C ASN A 300 17.71 -4.56 -5.95
N GLN A 301 18.04 -3.39 -6.53
CA GLN A 301 17.27 -2.18 -6.31
C GLN A 301 16.04 -2.17 -7.21
N GLN A 302 14.85 -2.04 -6.62
CA GLN A 302 13.57 -1.92 -7.33
C GLN A 302 12.95 -0.55 -7.05
N ASN A 303 12.47 0.11 -8.11
CA ASN A 303 11.74 1.38 -8.01
C ASN A 303 10.25 1.20 -8.31
N PHE A 304 9.84 0.06 -8.85
CA PHE A 304 8.46 -0.21 -9.23
C PHE A 304 7.78 -1.10 -8.19
N SER A 305 6.46 -1.03 -8.12
CA SER A 305 5.72 -1.86 -7.17
C SER A 305 5.82 -3.34 -7.54
N PHE A 306 5.74 -4.18 -6.52
CA PHE A 306 5.76 -5.63 -6.70
C PHE A 306 4.60 -6.15 -7.56
N GLU A 307 3.51 -5.40 -7.67
CA GLU A 307 2.39 -5.72 -8.57
C GLU A 307 2.79 -5.70 -10.04
N ASP A 308 3.79 -4.87 -10.42
CA ASP A 308 4.32 -4.85 -11.77
C ASP A 308 5.14 -6.10 -12.11
N ILE A 309 5.64 -6.82 -11.10
CA ILE A 309 6.44 -8.02 -11.25
C ILE A 309 5.58 -9.29 -11.22
N LEU A 310 4.52 -9.31 -10.44
CA LEU A 310 3.64 -10.47 -10.26
C LEU A 310 2.29 -10.36 -10.98
N GLY A 311 2.04 -9.30 -11.69
CA GLY A 311 0.70 -8.88 -12.15
C GLY A 311 -0.08 -9.89 -12.97
N VAL A 312 0.52 -10.96 -13.45
CA VAL A 312 -0.18 -11.90 -14.34
C VAL A 312 0.12 -13.37 -14.11
N THR A 313 1.22 -13.75 -13.48
CA THR A 313 1.59 -15.15 -13.26
C THR A 313 0.95 -15.80 -12.03
N GLY A 314 -0.25 -15.44 -11.65
CA GLY A 314 -0.99 -16.04 -10.54
C GLY A 314 -1.37 -17.53 -10.73
N GLY A 315 -0.69 -18.28 -11.55
CA GLY A 315 -0.99 -19.69 -11.84
C GLY A 315 0.17 -20.67 -11.74
N GLY A 316 1.37 -20.23 -11.39
CA GLY A 316 2.52 -21.12 -11.23
C GLY A 316 2.54 -21.77 -9.84
N SER A 317 2.45 -23.07 -9.78
CA SER A 317 2.57 -23.91 -8.60
C SER A 317 3.94 -23.72 -7.92
N GLY A 318 4.01 -22.86 -6.96
CA GLY A 318 5.12 -22.75 -6.02
C GLY A 318 4.54 -22.65 -4.62
N GLY A 319 4.49 -23.75 -3.89
CA GLY A 319 3.91 -23.99 -2.59
C GLY A 319 3.88 -22.83 -1.62
N GLY A 320 2.80 -22.13 -1.60
CA GLY A 320 2.48 -21.12 -0.62
C GLY A 320 0.98 -20.85 -0.68
N HIS A 321 0.21 -21.80 -0.20
CA HIS A 321 -1.25 -21.70 -0.16
C HIS A 321 -1.66 -20.60 0.79
N GLY A 322 -1.86 -19.40 0.26
CA GLY A 322 -2.77 -18.44 0.87
C GLY A 322 -4.18 -18.92 0.57
N GLY A 323 -4.96 -19.23 1.59
CA GLY A 323 -6.36 -19.64 1.45
C GLY A 323 -7.18 -18.71 0.58
N PRO A 324 -8.30 -19.18 0.01
CA PRO A 324 -9.17 -18.46 -0.88
C PRO A 324 -9.92 -17.37 -0.11
N GLY A 325 -9.32 -16.24 0.01
CA GLY A 325 -9.84 -15.13 0.79
C GLY A 325 -9.24 -13.80 0.45
N GLY A 326 -9.26 -13.39 -0.80
CA GLY A 326 -8.82 -12.07 -0.99
C GLY A 326 -8.58 -11.57 -2.39
N ARG A 327 -9.60 -11.33 -3.13
CA ARG A 327 -9.62 -10.18 -4.05
C ARG A 327 -9.53 -8.91 -3.20
N GLY A 328 -8.39 -8.66 -2.53
CA GLY A 328 -8.18 -7.49 -1.70
C GLY A 328 -7.41 -7.69 -0.40
N GLY A 329 -6.87 -8.87 -0.13
CA GLY A 329 -6.09 -9.11 1.09
C GLY A 329 -4.65 -8.62 0.95
N VAL A 330 -4.30 -7.63 1.77
CA VAL A 330 -2.96 -7.01 1.89
C VAL A 330 -1.84 -8.03 2.13
N GLY A 331 -2.15 -9.22 2.64
CA GLY A 331 -1.18 -10.29 2.90
C GLY A 331 -0.59 -10.99 1.67
N ARG A 332 -1.20 -10.84 0.48
CA ARG A 332 -0.67 -11.40 -0.76
C ARG A 332 0.51 -10.62 -1.35
N TYR A 333 0.74 -9.40 -0.91
CA TYR A 333 1.71 -8.46 -1.48
C TYR A 333 2.76 -7.98 -0.48
N MET A 334 2.96 -8.70 0.61
CA MET A 334 4.17 -8.46 1.39
C MET A 334 5.36 -8.76 0.51
N VAL A 335 6.08 -7.72 0.14
CA VAL A 335 7.39 -7.86 -0.49
C VAL A 335 8.27 -8.63 0.49
N ARG A 336 8.36 -9.94 0.27
CA ARG A 336 9.43 -10.72 0.88
C ARG A 336 10.73 -10.12 0.35
N PRO A 337 11.80 -10.10 1.13
CA PRO A 337 13.12 -9.83 0.58
C PRO A 337 13.24 -10.64 -0.70
N GLN A 338 13.66 -10.03 -1.80
CA GLN A 338 13.78 -10.77 -3.05
C GLN A 338 14.76 -11.91 -2.80
N SER A 339 14.24 -13.12 -2.96
CA SER A 339 15.10 -14.29 -2.96
C SER A 339 15.99 -14.23 -4.19
N GLY A 340 17.30 -14.30 -4.00
CA GLY A 340 18.25 -14.31 -5.09
C GLY A 340 18.83 -12.96 -5.49
N VAL A 341 19.68 -12.98 -6.51
CA VAL A 341 20.31 -11.81 -7.11
C VAL A 341 19.60 -11.47 -8.41
N ALA A 342 19.17 -10.22 -8.55
CA ALA A 342 18.42 -9.76 -9.69
C ALA A 342 19.15 -8.68 -10.49
N GLN A 343 19.07 -8.79 -11.82
CA GLN A 343 19.32 -7.71 -12.76
C GLN A 343 18.00 -7.08 -13.16
N VAL A 344 17.89 -5.77 -13.05
CA VAL A 344 16.65 -5.03 -13.29
C VAL A 344 16.87 -3.97 -14.36
N ALA A 345 15.97 -3.95 -15.35
CA ALA A 345 15.88 -2.88 -16.35
C ALA A 345 14.44 -2.40 -16.43
N SER A 346 14.20 -1.12 -16.11
CA SER A 346 12.84 -0.59 -16.03
C SER A 346 12.77 0.81 -16.63
N ILE A 347 11.70 1.08 -17.38
CA ILE A 347 11.38 2.40 -17.93
C ILE A 347 9.89 2.65 -17.71
N GLY A 348 9.58 3.83 -17.18
CA GLY A 348 8.19 4.28 -16.99
C GLY A 348 7.97 5.67 -17.59
N MET A 349 6.78 5.90 -18.10
CA MET A 349 6.35 7.19 -18.60
C MET A 349 4.91 7.47 -18.15
N GLN A 350 4.66 8.68 -17.71
CA GLN A 350 3.32 9.15 -17.41
C GLN A 350 3.05 10.48 -18.08
N TYR A 351 1.86 10.61 -18.65
CA TYR A 351 1.36 11.85 -19.21
C TYR A 351 -0.02 12.18 -18.67
N SER A 352 -0.25 13.43 -18.28
CA SER A 352 -1.57 13.94 -17.94
C SER A 352 -1.78 15.33 -18.49
N ASN A 353 -2.98 15.59 -19.00
CA ASN A 353 -3.36 16.91 -19.49
C ASN A 353 -4.87 17.13 -19.41
N SER A 354 -5.29 18.38 -19.46
CA SER A 354 -6.70 18.76 -19.57
C SER A 354 -6.88 19.86 -20.62
N TRP A 355 -7.96 19.75 -21.40
CA TRP A 355 -8.28 20.64 -22.50
C TRP A 355 -9.72 21.15 -22.43
N GLY A 356 -9.97 22.28 -23.08
CA GLY A 356 -11.27 22.94 -23.19
C GLY A 356 -11.63 23.77 -21.98
N GLU A 357 -12.68 24.57 -22.10
CA GLU A 357 -13.21 25.39 -20.99
C GLU A 357 -13.65 24.49 -19.84
N ASN A 358 -13.29 24.87 -18.60
CA ASN A 358 -13.59 24.09 -17.38
C ASN A 358 -13.08 22.64 -17.40
N ASP A 359 -11.90 22.40 -18.01
CA ASP A 359 -11.33 21.06 -18.13
C ASP A 359 -12.32 20.05 -18.75
N LYS A 360 -12.87 20.39 -19.90
CA LYS A 360 -13.89 19.58 -20.57
C LYS A 360 -13.43 18.15 -20.90
N VAL A 361 -12.16 18.02 -21.25
CA VAL A 361 -11.51 16.72 -21.51
C VAL A 361 -10.29 16.59 -20.60
N LYS A 362 -10.20 15.51 -19.84
CA LYS A 362 -9.02 15.16 -19.02
C LYS A 362 -8.49 13.82 -19.46
N LEU A 363 -7.21 13.76 -19.76
CA LEU A 363 -6.49 12.53 -20.07
C LEU A 363 -5.40 12.32 -19.04
N ASN A 364 -5.31 11.11 -18.54
CA ASN A 364 -4.20 10.61 -17.73
C ASN A 364 -3.80 9.24 -18.26
N GLY A 365 -2.51 9.03 -18.53
CA GLY A 365 -2.01 7.76 -19.02
C GLY A 365 -0.60 7.48 -18.48
N SER A 366 -0.31 6.21 -18.26
CA SER A 366 1.01 5.72 -17.90
C SER A 366 1.37 4.48 -18.69
N TYR A 367 2.64 4.33 -18.96
CA TYR A 367 3.22 3.13 -19.55
C TYR A 367 4.45 2.73 -18.79
N PHE A 368 4.60 1.42 -18.52
CA PHE A 368 5.76 0.84 -17.89
C PHE A 368 6.25 -0.36 -18.68
N TYR A 369 7.56 -0.44 -18.79
CA TYR A 369 8.30 -1.64 -19.14
C TYR A 369 9.20 -2.01 -17.98
N ASN A 370 9.18 -3.28 -17.59
CA ASN A 370 10.06 -3.83 -16.58
C ASN A 370 10.59 -5.18 -17.06
N GLN A 371 11.89 -5.39 -16.92
CA GLN A 371 12.55 -6.67 -17.15
C GLN A 371 13.38 -7.01 -15.92
N THR A 372 13.28 -8.24 -15.46
CA THR A 372 14.04 -8.74 -14.32
C THR A 372 14.54 -10.13 -14.64
N ASN A 373 15.85 -10.32 -14.58
CA ASN A 373 16.47 -11.65 -14.53
C ASN A 373 16.89 -11.88 -13.09
N THR A 374 16.37 -12.94 -12.48
CA THR A 374 16.65 -13.30 -11.08
C THR A 374 17.24 -14.69 -11.01
N ARG A 375 18.33 -14.85 -10.29
CA ARG A 375 18.91 -16.14 -9.95
C ARG A 375 18.96 -16.30 -8.44
N ASN A 376 18.60 -17.51 -7.97
CA ASN A 376 18.54 -17.80 -6.57
C ASN A 376 19.09 -19.21 -6.31
N LYS A 377 20.01 -19.33 -5.37
CA LYS A 377 20.33 -20.56 -4.70
C LYS A 377 19.66 -20.54 -3.32
N SER A 378 19.04 -21.63 -2.91
CA SER A 378 18.30 -21.70 -1.66
C SER A 378 18.54 -23.00 -0.93
N ILE A 379 18.57 -22.92 0.39
CA ILE A 379 18.46 -24.06 1.29
C ILE A 379 17.14 -23.94 2.01
N THR A 380 16.40 -25.02 2.07
CA THR A 380 15.09 -25.06 2.73
C THR A 380 15.04 -26.24 3.66
N GLU A 381 14.70 -25.99 4.91
CA GLU A 381 14.38 -26.99 5.91
C GLU A 381 12.88 -26.92 6.20
N ARG A 382 12.20 -28.07 6.14
CA ARG A 382 10.75 -28.14 6.31
C ARG A 382 10.39 -29.28 7.25
N TRP A 383 9.62 -28.96 8.27
CA TRP A 383 9.05 -29.90 9.24
C TRP A 383 7.56 -30.02 9.00
N TYR A 384 7.09 -31.25 8.84
CA TYR A 384 5.68 -31.52 8.57
C TYR A 384 4.89 -31.72 9.86
N TYR A 385 3.60 -31.34 9.85
CA TYR A 385 2.67 -31.60 10.93
C TYR A 385 2.04 -32.98 10.78
N THR A 386 2.86 -34.00 10.57
CA THR A 386 2.44 -35.39 10.46
C THR A 386 2.19 -35.99 11.84
N PRO A 387 1.43 -37.13 11.94
CA PRO A 387 1.42 -37.91 13.17
C PRO A 387 2.81 -38.41 13.60
N SER A 388 3.75 -38.51 12.66
CA SER A 388 5.15 -38.80 12.88
C SER A 388 5.96 -37.55 13.13
N PRO A 389 6.57 -37.41 14.30
CA PRO A 389 7.09 -36.13 14.77
C PRO A 389 8.39 -35.67 14.11
N ASP A 390 9.08 -36.53 13.41
CA ASP A 390 10.47 -36.30 12.99
C ASP A 390 10.64 -36.23 11.48
N ASP A 391 9.52 -36.07 10.73
CA ASP A 391 9.58 -35.91 9.28
C ASP A 391 10.11 -34.52 8.91
N GLU A 392 11.35 -34.52 8.47
CA GLU A 392 12.09 -33.34 8.05
C GLU A 392 12.55 -33.47 6.62
N LEU A 393 12.29 -32.46 5.80
CA LEU A 393 12.78 -32.35 4.44
C LEU A 393 13.80 -31.24 4.35
N ILE A 394 15.03 -31.58 4.03
CA ILE A 394 16.08 -30.62 3.72
C ILE A 394 16.24 -30.57 2.21
N GLN A 395 16.11 -29.38 1.62
CA GLN A 395 16.21 -29.18 0.17
C GLN A 395 17.23 -28.10 -0.16
N GLN A 396 18.02 -28.37 -1.16
CA GLN A 396 18.86 -27.38 -1.84
C GLN A 396 18.24 -27.11 -3.22
N GLY A 397 18.12 -25.83 -3.60
CA GLY A 397 17.52 -25.44 -4.86
C GLY A 397 18.28 -24.34 -5.58
N GLU A 398 18.26 -24.41 -6.91
CA GLU A 398 18.68 -23.32 -7.78
C GLU A 398 17.53 -22.95 -8.69
N SER A 399 17.33 -21.64 -8.89
CA SER A 399 16.33 -21.17 -9.83
C SER A 399 16.82 -19.94 -10.58
N GLU A 400 16.42 -19.86 -11.85
CA GLU A 400 16.58 -18.69 -12.71
C GLU A 400 15.22 -18.29 -13.28
N THR A 401 14.94 -17.02 -13.31
CA THR A 401 13.67 -16.52 -13.84
C THR A 401 13.89 -15.26 -14.64
N ASP A 402 13.62 -15.31 -15.93
CA ASP A 402 13.49 -14.17 -16.80
C ASP A 402 12.02 -13.71 -16.83
N ASN A 403 11.79 -12.48 -16.42
CA ASN A 403 10.47 -11.89 -16.40
C ASN A 403 10.48 -10.52 -17.10
N TYR A 404 9.57 -10.29 -18.03
CA TYR A 404 9.34 -8.97 -18.60
C TYR A 404 7.85 -8.62 -18.58
N ASN A 405 7.56 -7.35 -18.41
CA ASN A 405 6.21 -6.84 -18.27
C ASN A 405 6.06 -5.51 -19.01
N HIS A 406 4.99 -5.40 -19.80
CA HIS A 406 4.51 -4.16 -20.39
C HIS A 406 3.16 -3.83 -19.79
N ARG A 407 3.01 -2.64 -19.23
CA ARG A 407 1.76 -2.19 -18.63
C ARG A 407 1.39 -0.81 -19.12
N MET A 408 0.15 -0.66 -19.56
CA MET A 408 -0.42 0.61 -19.99
C MET A 408 -1.73 0.86 -19.25
N ASN A 409 -1.86 2.04 -18.66
CA ASN A 409 -3.09 2.50 -18.03
C ASN A 409 -3.47 3.83 -18.67
N MET A 410 -4.76 4.01 -18.97
CA MET A 410 -5.29 5.24 -19.53
C MET A 410 -6.64 5.56 -18.88
N ARG A 411 -6.83 6.81 -18.51
CA ARG A 411 -8.12 7.35 -18.06
C ARG A 411 -8.48 8.58 -18.87
N LEU A 412 -9.69 8.59 -19.42
CA LEU A 412 -10.28 9.70 -20.14
C LEU A 412 -11.57 10.12 -19.42
N ASP A 413 -11.63 11.35 -18.94
CA ASP A 413 -12.87 11.97 -18.44
C ASP A 413 -13.34 13.03 -19.45
N TYR A 414 -14.55 12.88 -19.94
CA TYR A 414 -15.16 13.79 -20.92
C TYR A 414 -16.48 14.35 -20.38
N LYS A 415 -16.53 15.65 -20.17
CA LYS A 415 -17.77 16.38 -19.86
C LYS A 415 -18.48 16.72 -21.17
N ILE A 416 -19.54 15.99 -21.49
CA ILE A 416 -20.34 16.23 -22.68
C ILE A 416 -21.02 17.62 -22.56
N ASN A 417 -21.66 17.83 -21.41
CA ASN A 417 -22.25 19.12 -20.97
C ASN A 417 -22.33 19.14 -19.42
N ASP A 418 -22.97 20.14 -18.82
CA ASP A 418 -23.08 20.27 -17.36
C ASP A 418 -23.86 19.14 -16.68
N ASN A 419 -24.69 18.43 -17.43
CA ASN A 419 -25.53 17.35 -16.93
C ASN A 419 -25.04 15.95 -17.29
N MET A 420 -24.14 15.83 -18.27
CA MET A 420 -23.72 14.55 -18.83
C MET A 420 -22.20 14.45 -18.89
N SER A 421 -21.66 13.32 -18.44
CA SER A 421 -20.24 13.00 -18.55
C SER A 421 -20.01 11.53 -18.88
N LEU A 422 -18.93 11.28 -19.61
CA LEU A 422 -18.41 9.95 -19.93
C LEU A 422 -17.03 9.81 -19.34
N MET A 423 -16.75 8.66 -18.73
CA MET A 423 -15.43 8.28 -18.26
C MET A 423 -15.07 6.92 -18.83
N SER A 424 -13.85 6.80 -19.34
CA SER A 424 -13.24 5.55 -19.80
C SER A 424 -11.96 5.31 -19.00
N ARG A 425 -11.74 4.05 -18.61
CA ARG A 425 -10.49 3.60 -18.00
C ARG A 425 -10.06 2.29 -18.65
N THR A 426 -8.95 2.36 -19.35
CA THR A 426 -8.34 1.23 -20.07
C THR A 426 -7.10 0.77 -19.32
N ASN A 427 -6.99 -0.53 -19.07
CA ASN A 427 -5.77 -1.15 -18.58
C ASN A 427 -5.38 -2.27 -19.54
N LEU A 428 -4.11 -2.32 -19.88
CA LEU A 428 -3.53 -3.32 -20.77
C LEU A 428 -2.21 -3.80 -20.17
N SER A 429 -2.01 -5.09 -20.10
CA SER A 429 -0.72 -5.66 -19.69
C SER A 429 -0.37 -6.90 -20.49
N PHE A 430 0.94 -7.01 -20.76
CA PHE A 430 1.57 -8.21 -21.33
C PHE A 430 2.71 -8.60 -20.40
N GLN A 431 2.81 -9.87 -20.06
CA GLN A 431 3.88 -10.40 -19.26
C GLN A 431 4.40 -11.69 -19.86
N GLY A 432 5.73 -11.81 -19.96
CA GLY A 432 6.40 -13.07 -20.24
C GLY A 432 7.24 -13.48 -19.04
N ASN A 433 7.25 -14.75 -18.73
CA ASN A 433 8.01 -15.34 -17.65
C ASN A 433 8.58 -16.70 -18.11
N GLU A 434 9.90 -16.87 -17.97
CA GLU A 434 10.62 -18.09 -18.33
C GLU A 434 11.38 -18.57 -17.07
N PRO A 435 10.73 -19.29 -16.16
CA PRO A 435 11.36 -19.85 -14.98
C PRO A 435 12.04 -21.18 -15.28
N TYR A 436 13.21 -21.36 -14.68
CA TYR A 436 13.93 -22.61 -14.58
C TYR A 436 14.24 -22.88 -13.11
N SER A 437 14.08 -24.11 -12.66
CA SER A 437 14.48 -24.51 -11.32
C SER A 437 14.92 -25.95 -11.25
N GLN A 438 15.85 -26.21 -10.35
CA GLN A 438 16.25 -27.56 -9.92
C GLN A 438 16.27 -27.60 -8.40
N GLN A 439 15.86 -28.71 -7.83
CA GLN A 439 15.82 -28.95 -6.38
C GLN A 439 16.27 -30.38 -6.08
N TYR A 440 17.11 -30.50 -5.08
CA TYR A 440 17.49 -31.75 -4.45
C TYR A 440 17.00 -31.72 -3.02
N GLY A 441 16.54 -32.90 -2.52
CA GLY A 441 16.04 -32.95 -1.16
C GLY A 441 16.24 -34.33 -0.57
N GLU A 442 16.50 -34.36 0.73
CA GLU A 442 16.53 -35.54 1.58
C GLU A 442 15.38 -35.46 2.58
N LEU A 443 14.57 -36.52 2.60
CA LEU A 443 13.51 -36.69 3.59
C LEU A 443 14.02 -37.66 4.65
N SER A 444 13.98 -37.26 5.91
CA SER A 444 14.28 -38.06 7.09
C SER A 444 13.07 -38.17 7.99
N GLY A 445 13.05 -39.20 8.85
CA GLY A 445 12.02 -39.42 9.87
C GLY A 445 11.24 -40.72 9.66
N GLU A 446 10.21 -40.91 10.48
CA GLU A 446 9.43 -42.16 10.52
C GLU A 446 8.69 -42.48 9.21
N SER A 447 8.30 -41.42 8.47
CA SER A 447 7.67 -41.62 7.13
C SER A 447 8.65 -42.25 6.14
N ALA A 448 9.91 -41.86 6.16
CA ALA A 448 10.95 -42.49 5.35
C ALA A 448 11.18 -43.94 5.75
N GLU A 449 11.23 -44.24 7.06
CA GLU A 449 11.36 -45.59 7.60
C GLU A 449 10.16 -46.48 7.27
N LEU A 450 8.92 -45.97 7.36
CA LEU A 450 7.70 -46.70 7.00
C LEU A 450 7.64 -47.07 5.52
N MET A 451 8.27 -46.30 4.66
CA MET A 451 8.42 -46.62 3.23
C MET A 451 9.53 -47.66 2.98
N GLY A 452 10.24 -48.11 4.04
CA GLY A 452 11.33 -49.10 3.95
C GLY A 452 12.64 -48.49 3.48
N LEU A 453 12.83 -47.20 3.67
CA LEU A 453 13.94 -46.42 3.15
C LEU A 453 14.62 -45.66 4.32
N PRO A 454 15.95 -45.68 4.42
CA PRO A 454 16.65 -44.87 5.42
C PRO A 454 16.57 -43.34 5.12
N TYR A 455 16.46 -42.96 3.83
CA TYR A 455 16.24 -41.59 3.37
C TYR A 455 15.87 -41.62 1.87
N GLU A 456 15.15 -40.61 1.44
CA GLU A 456 14.75 -40.42 0.05
C GLU A 456 15.46 -39.18 -0.52
N VAL A 457 16.24 -39.35 -1.56
CA VAL A 457 16.83 -38.25 -2.31
C VAL A 457 15.91 -37.88 -3.45
N LEU A 458 15.48 -36.65 -3.47
CA LEU A 458 14.54 -36.13 -4.45
C LEU A 458 15.22 -35.19 -5.41
N HIS A 459 15.04 -35.45 -6.68
CA HIS A 459 15.43 -34.51 -7.72
C HIS A 459 14.21 -34.03 -8.48
N ASN A 460 13.91 -32.74 -8.35
CA ASN A 460 12.85 -32.07 -9.11
C ASN A 460 13.48 -31.00 -10.00
N GLY A 461 13.19 -31.06 -11.30
CA GLY A 461 13.52 -30.03 -12.25
C GLY A 461 12.26 -29.42 -12.87
N SER A 462 12.23 -28.14 -13.10
CA SER A 462 11.14 -27.47 -13.79
C SER A 462 11.70 -26.43 -14.76
N ASN A 463 11.19 -26.45 -15.98
CA ASN A 463 11.46 -25.45 -17.01
C ASN A 463 10.13 -25.04 -17.64
N GLY A 464 9.83 -23.78 -17.65
CA GLY A 464 8.54 -23.27 -18.08
C GLY A 464 8.63 -22.04 -18.96
N LYS A 465 7.54 -21.77 -19.66
CA LYS A 465 7.28 -20.53 -20.36
C LYS A 465 5.84 -20.15 -20.16
N SER A 466 5.62 -18.96 -19.60
CA SER A 466 4.31 -18.39 -19.40
C SER A 466 4.22 -17.04 -20.07
N ASN A 467 3.16 -16.83 -20.86
CA ASN A 467 2.85 -15.54 -21.43
C ASN A 467 1.44 -15.17 -21.00
N ALA A 468 1.27 -13.96 -20.51
CA ALA A 468 -0.03 -13.52 -20.07
C ALA A 468 -0.42 -12.19 -20.70
N PHE A 469 -1.64 -12.15 -21.16
CA PHE A 469 -2.28 -10.96 -21.68
C PHE A 469 -3.48 -10.61 -20.81
N ARG A 470 -3.61 -9.35 -20.45
CA ARG A 470 -4.79 -8.84 -19.77
C ARG A 470 -5.21 -7.50 -20.37
N PHE A 471 -6.48 -7.42 -20.69
CA PHE A 471 -7.14 -6.19 -21.09
C PHE A 471 -8.33 -5.93 -20.17
N SER A 472 -8.55 -4.69 -19.75
CA SER A 472 -9.74 -4.29 -19.00
C SER A 472 -10.15 -2.90 -19.40
N GLU A 473 -11.40 -2.75 -19.78
CA GLU A 473 -12.05 -1.48 -20.09
C GLU A 473 -13.19 -1.24 -19.12
N PHE A 474 -13.24 -0.05 -18.54
CA PHE A 474 -14.34 0.43 -17.73
C PHE A 474 -14.91 1.71 -18.35
N LEU A 475 -16.18 1.67 -18.73
CA LEU A 475 -16.92 2.80 -19.26
C LEU A 475 -18.00 3.21 -18.26
N GLN A 476 -18.10 4.51 -17.98
CA GLN A 476 -19.14 5.04 -17.11
C GLN A 476 -19.80 6.26 -17.74
N TYR A 477 -21.09 6.16 -17.94
CA TYR A 477 -21.94 7.25 -18.39
C TYR A 477 -22.81 7.77 -17.25
N ARG A 478 -22.81 9.08 -17.04
CA ARG A 478 -23.42 9.76 -15.92
C ARG A 478 -24.35 10.86 -16.38
N VAL A 479 -25.56 10.89 -15.83
CA VAL A 479 -26.61 11.86 -16.18
C VAL A 479 -27.23 12.46 -14.91
N LYS A 480 -27.35 13.79 -14.86
CA LYS A 480 -28.14 14.53 -13.86
C LYS A 480 -29.53 14.82 -14.44
N LEU A 481 -30.57 14.50 -13.68
CA LEU A 481 -31.97 14.55 -14.11
C LEU A 481 -32.73 15.70 -13.44
N GLY A 482 -32.50 16.94 -13.91
CA GLY A 482 -33.28 18.11 -13.49
C GLY A 482 -33.18 18.48 -12.00
N LYS A 483 -33.64 17.65 -11.08
CA LYS A 483 -33.57 17.89 -9.64
C LYS A 483 -32.14 17.66 -9.12
N PRO A 484 -31.53 18.61 -8.38
CA PRO A 484 -30.20 18.40 -7.79
C PRO A 484 -30.12 17.14 -6.95
N GLY A 485 -29.17 16.25 -7.25
CA GLY A 485 -29.00 14.95 -6.56
C GLY A 485 -29.81 13.80 -7.19
N ARG A 486 -30.65 14.05 -8.19
CA ARG A 486 -31.28 12.99 -8.99
C ARG A 486 -30.33 12.63 -10.13
N THR A 487 -29.85 11.39 -10.15
CA THR A 487 -28.86 10.93 -11.13
C THR A 487 -29.18 9.54 -11.65
N ILE A 488 -28.76 9.27 -12.88
CA ILE A 488 -28.59 7.91 -13.41
C ILE A 488 -27.13 7.74 -13.75
N THR A 489 -26.54 6.66 -13.28
CA THR A 489 -25.20 6.21 -13.66
C THR A 489 -25.32 4.83 -14.26
N VAL A 490 -24.74 4.65 -15.45
CA VAL A 490 -24.59 3.35 -16.09
C VAL A 490 -23.11 3.11 -16.26
N ASP A 491 -22.59 2.07 -15.65
CA ASP A 491 -21.21 1.66 -15.83
C ASP A 491 -21.13 0.22 -16.35
N GLY A 492 -20.20 0.03 -17.26
CA GLY A 492 -19.86 -1.25 -17.85
C GLY A 492 -18.38 -1.53 -17.66
N ARG A 493 -18.04 -2.75 -17.31
CA ARG A 493 -16.68 -3.25 -17.29
C ARG A 493 -16.59 -4.50 -18.14
N TYR A 494 -15.59 -4.54 -19.00
CA TYR A 494 -15.14 -5.75 -19.66
C TYR A 494 -13.69 -6.02 -19.27
N SER A 495 -13.37 -7.23 -18.91
CA SER A 495 -11.99 -7.67 -18.62
C SER A 495 -11.76 -9.04 -19.24
N THR A 496 -10.66 -9.17 -19.96
CA THR A 496 -10.20 -10.47 -20.46
C THR A 496 -8.79 -10.74 -19.99
N ARG A 497 -8.52 -12.00 -19.65
CA ARG A 497 -7.21 -12.51 -19.29
C ARG A 497 -6.97 -13.79 -20.05
N GLN A 498 -5.82 -13.92 -20.66
CA GLN A 498 -5.36 -15.14 -21.32
C GLN A 498 -3.95 -15.46 -20.86
N THR A 499 -3.73 -16.69 -20.48
CA THR A 499 -2.43 -17.17 -19.97
C THR A 499 -2.12 -18.52 -20.62
N PRO A 500 -1.48 -18.52 -21.80
CA PRO A 500 -0.91 -19.73 -22.37
C PRO A 500 0.42 -20.07 -21.67
N ASP A 501 0.49 -21.24 -21.08
CA ASP A 501 1.65 -21.73 -20.33
C ASP A 501 2.15 -23.05 -20.91
N SER A 502 3.46 -23.24 -20.91
CA SER A 502 4.08 -24.54 -21.20
C SER A 502 5.13 -24.86 -20.12
N TRP A 503 5.07 -26.05 -19.59
CA TRP A 503 5.94 -26.51 -18.52
C TRP A 503 6.47 -27.89 -18.79
N THR A 504 7.74 -28.12 -18.52
CA THR A 504 8.33 -29.44 -18.42
C THR A 504 8.84 -29.65 -17.01
N ASN A 505 8.33 -30.65 -16.36
CA ASN A 505 8.78 -31.04 -15.03
C ASN A 505 9.48 -32.39 -15.14
N SER A 506 10.64 -32.49 -14.53
CA SER A 506 11.36 -33.74 -14.33
C SER A 506 11.38 -34.06 -12.85
N PHE A 507 11.17 -35.32 -12.51
CA PHE A 507 11.30 -35.79 -11.13
C PHE A 507 11.92 -37.17 -11.11
N SER A 508 12.74 -37.42 -10.12
CA SER A 508 13.34 -38.69 -9.83
C SER A 508 13.42 -38.87 -8.31
N THR A 509 13.15 -40.06 -7.88
CA THR A 509 13.33 -40.52 -6.51
C THR A 509 14.43 -41.57 -6.48
N LEU A 510 15.46 -41.38 -5.66
CA LEU A 510 16.56 -42.29 -5.52
C LEU A 510 16.33 -43.18 -4.28
N TYR A 511 16.16 -44.47 -4.49
CA TYR A 511 16.18 -45.47 -3.41
C TYR A 511 17.59 -46.03 -3.28
N GLU A 512 18.00 -46.41 -2.08
CA GLU A 512 19.33 -46.88 -1.79
C GLU A 512 19.81 -47.96 -2.81
N GLY A 513 20.78 -47.59 -3.65
CA GLY A 513 21.44 -48.48 -4.59
C GLY A 513 20.80 -48.73 -5.96
N THR A 514 19.70 -48.06 -6.31
CA THR A 514 19.08 -48.15 -7.64
C THR A 514 18.88 -46.77 -8.25
N LEU A 515 19.38 -46.55 -9.48
CA LEU A 515 19.05 -45.36 -10.24
C LEU A 515 17.57 -45.40 -10.61
N PRO A 516 16.76 -44.43 -10.27
CA PRO A 516 15.34 -44.41 -10.61
C PRO A 516 15.15 -44.12 -12.08
N ASN A 517 14.03 -44.56 -12.63
CA ASN A 517 13.56 -44.07 -13.92
C ASN A 517 13.15 -42.61 -13.79
N LYS A 518 13.92 -41.71 -14.40
CA LYS A 518 13.49 -40.32 -14.56
C LYS A 518 12.22 -40.25 -15.37
N GLN A 519 11.21 -39.62 -14.84
CA GLN A 519 9.99 -39.27 -15.55
C GLN A 519 9.96 -37.80 -15.91
N TYR A 520 9.55 -37.52 -17.12
CA TYR A 520 9.34 -36.17 -17.60
C TYR A 520 7.86 -35.94 -17.90
N VAL A 521 7.30 -34.91 -17.30
CA VAL A 521 5.93 -34.50 -17.59
C VAL A 521 5.97 -33.15 -18.31
N HIS A 522 5.62 -33.17 -19.58
CA HIS A 522 5.43 -31.94 -20.36
C HIS A 522 3.98 -31.57 -20.32
N SER A 523 3.68 -30.35 -19.86
CA SER A 523 2.32 -29.81 -19.73
C SER A 523 2.18 -28.52 -20.51
N THR A 524 1.09 -28.44 -21.29
CA THR A 524 0.62 -27.15 -21.82
C THR A 524 -0.68 -26.78 -21.11
N SER A 525 -0.84 -25.52 -20.76
CA SER A 525 -2.06 -24.99 -20.16
C SER A 525 -2.47 -23.71 -20.87
N GLU A 526 -3.72 -23.66 -21.28
CA GLU A 526 -4.33 -22.44 -21.77
C GLU A 526 -5.43 -22.05 -20.80
N GLN A 527 -5.28 -20.90 -20.14
CA GLN A 527 -6.28 -20.37 -19.25
C GLN A 527 -6.83 -19.06 -19.81
N GLY A 528 -8.15 -19.01 -19.98
CA GLY A 528 -8.90 -17.83 -20.36
C GLY A 528 -9.90 -17.42 -19.29
N GLU A 529 -10.10 -16.13 -19.12
CA GLU A 529 -11.08 -15.54 -18.23
C GLU A 529 -11.66 -14.29 -18.90
N ASP A 530 -12.97 -14.26 -19.08
CA ASP A 530 -13.70 -13.12 -19.59
C ASP A 530 -14.74 -12.66 -18.57
N ASP A 531 -14.64 -11.42 -18.12
CA ASP A 531 -15.55 -10.79 -17.17
C ASP A 531 -16.34 -9.66 -17.83
N VAL A 532 -17.65 -9.67 -17.70
CA VAL A 532 -18.53 -8.57 -18.06
C VAL A 532 -19.33 -8.13 -16.84
N ARG A 533 -19.23 -6.87 -16.49
CA ARG A 533 -20.05 -6.27 -15.43
C ARG A 533 -20.84 -5.09 -15.97
N VAL A 534 -22.13 -5.05 -15.70
CA VAL A 534 -22.97 -3.89 -15.95
C VAL A 534 -23.66 -3.48 -14.68
N ASN A 535 -23.56 -2.22 -14.31
CA ASN A 535 -24.18 -1.68 -13.11
C ASN A 535 -25.00 -0.44 -13.47
N ILE A 536 -26.25 -0.37 -13.02
CA ILE A 536 -27.16 0.75 -13.22
C ILE A 536 -27.58 1.24 -11.86
N THR A 537 -27.31 2.50 -11.56
CA THR A 537 -27.68 3.14 -10.30
C THR A 537 -28.56 4.36 -10.56
N TYR A 538 -29.77 4.33 -10.02
CA TYR A 538 -30.65 5.51 -9.96
C TYR A 538 -30.62 6.09 -8.55
N THR A 539 -30.51 7.41 -8.44
CA THR A 539 -30.58 8.11 -7.15
C THR A 539 -31.69 9.15 -7.14
N GLU A 540 -32.44 9.19 -6.05
CA GLU A 540 -33.54 10.14 -5.81
C GLU A 540 -33.32 10.90 -4.52
N PRO A 541 -33.13 12.24 -4.53
CA PRO A 541 -33.06 13.04 -3.32
C PRO A 541 -34.45 13.19 -2.67
N ILE A 542 -34.61 12.72 -1.43
CA ILE A 542 -35.85 12.87 -0.66
C ILE A 542 -35.84 14.20 0.09
N SER A 543 -34.68 14.62 0.55
CA SER A 543 -34.46 15.89 1.25
C SER A 543 -33.09 16.47 0.92
N LYS A 544 -32.74 17.64 1.48
CA LYS A 544 -31.40 18.22 1.35
C LYS A 544 -30.30 17.34 1.98
N THR A 545 -30.67 16.42 2.85
CA THR A 545 -29.74 15.59 3.61
C THR A 545 -29.92 14.09 3.37
N SER A 546 -30.99 13.68 2.67
CA SER A 546 -31.34 12.27 2.50
C SER A 546 -31.60 11.93 1.03
N GLN A 547 -31.11 10.78 0.61
CA GLN A 547 -31.19 10.29 -0.74
C GLN A 547 -31.49 8.77 -0.72
N LEU A 548 -32.34 8.31 -1.62
CA LEU A 548 -32.55 6.89 -1.90
C LEU A 548 -31.81 6.51 -3.15
N SER A 549 -31.44 5.25 -3.28
CA SER A 549 -30.95 4.66 -4.53
C SER A 549 -31.63 3.35 -4.81
N LEU A 550 -31.68 3.00 -6.09
CA LEU A 550 -31.96 1.66 -6.58
C LEU A 550 -30.81 1.26 -7.47
N GLN A 551 -30.21 0.12 -7.17
CA GLN A 551 -29.07 -0.41 -7.93
C GLN A 551 -29.44 -1.78 -8.51
N TYR A 552 -29.10 -1.99 -9.78
CA TYR A 552 -29.09 -3.29 -10.43
C TYR A 552 -27.68 -3.54 -10.95
N ARG A 553 -27.13 -4.74 -10.71
CA ARG A 553 -25.84 -5.17 -11.19
C ARG A 553 -25.94 -6.57 -11.78
N LEU A 554 -25.35 -6.72 -12.95
CA LEU A 554 -25.09 -7.97 -13.63
C LEU A 554 -23.58 -8.20 -13.63
N ASP A 555 -23.13 -9.31 -13.09
CA ASP A 555 -21.78 -9.83 -13.26
C ASP A 555 -21.86 -11.13 -14.05
N TYR A 556 -21.09 -11.23 -15.12
CA TYR A 556 -20.91 -12.43 -15.92
C TYR A 556 -19.43 -12.74 -16.00
N GLU A 557 -19.03 -13.92 -15.61
CA GLU A 557 -17.65 -14.40 -15.62
C GLU A 557 -17.61 -15.74 -16.35
N ASP A 558 -16.74 -15.85 -17.34
CA ASP A 558 -16.48 -17.10 -18.08
C ASP A 558 -15.01 -17.45 -17.92
N GLN A 559 -14.75 -18.63 -17.38
CA GLN A 559 -13.40 -19.15 -17.14
C GLN A 559 -13.24 -20.47 -17.91
N GLN A 560 -12.13 -20.60 -18.59
CA GLN A 560 -11.75 -21.79 -19.30
C GLN A 560 -10.31 -22.18 -18.94
N MET A 561 -10.08 -23.47 -18.74
CA MET A 561 -8.75 -24.04 -18.55
C MET A 561 -8.62 -25.33 -19.34
N ASP A 562 -7.68 -25.38 -20.27
CA ASP A 562 -7.29 -26.57 -21.02
C ASP A 562 -5.86 -26.95 -20.66
N LYS A 563 -5.69 -27.96 -19.81
CA LYS A 563 -4.39 -28.49 -19.41
C LYS A 563 -4.19 -29.83 -20.09
N ARG A 564 -3.14 -29.97 -20.88
CA ARG A 564 -2.73 -31.22 -21.53
C ARG A 564 -1.34 -31.60 -21.07
N SER A 565 -1.22 -32.76 -20.46
CA SER A 565 0.03 -33.29 -19.91
C SER A 565 0.40 -34.59 -20.60
N TYR A 566 1.67 -34.72 -20.90
CA TYR A 566 2.27 -35.85 -21.58
C TYR A 566 3.40 -36.40 -20.72
N VAL A 567 3.41 -37.70 -20.47
CA VAL A 567 4.50 -38.39 -19.77
C VAL A 567 5.49 -38.94 -20.81
N THR A 568 6.77 -38.68 -20.61
CA THR A 568 7.85 -39.10 -21.49
C THR A 568 9.02 -39.63 -20.68
N ASP A 569 9.81 -40.53 -21.28
CA ASP A 569 10.99 -41.11 -20.67
C ASP A 569 12.27 -40.30 -20.94
N ASP A 570 12.15 -39.27 -21.76
CA ASP A 570 13.24 -38.37 -22.12
C ASP A 570 12.85 -36.89 -22.07
N ASN A 571 13.84 -36.01 -21.98
CA ASN A 571 13.68 -34.55 -21.94
C ASN A 571 13.55 -33.92 -23.34
N SER A 572 13.18 -34.72 -24.38
CA SER A 572 13.24 -34.21 -25.75
C SER A 572 12.13 -33.27 -26.17
N TYR A 573 11.15 -32.97 -25.31
CA TYR A 573 9.94 -32.17 -25.63
C TYR A 573 9.14 -32.68 -26.82
N ASN A 574 9.49 -33.86 -27.37
CA ASN A 574 8.82 -34.38 -28.55
C ASN A 574 7.53 -35.10 -28.18
N ILE A 575 6.45 -34.36 -28.22
CA ILE A 575 5.09 -34.87 -27.96
C ILE A 575 4.36 -35.24 -29.27
N ALA A 576 5.04 -35.18 -30.43
CA ALA A 576 4.40 -35.44 -31.70
C ALA A 576 3.87 -36.89 -31.77
N GLY A 577 2.56 -37.01 -31.97
CA GLY A 577 1.88 -38.34 -32.01
C GLY A 577 1.61 -39.00 -30.67
N LYS A 578 2.01 -38.38 -29.54
CA LYS A 578 1.64 -38.83 -28.18
C LYS A 578 0.24 -38.35 -27.84
N GLN A 579 -0.50 -39.18 -27.11
CA GLN A 579 -1.80 -38.79 -26.55
C GLN A 579 -1.58 -38.17 -25.17
N PRO A 580 -2.35 -37.12 -24.81
CA PRO A 580 -2.32 -36.59 -23.47
C PRO A 580 -2.69 -37.64 -22.44
N ASN A 581 -1.99 -37.69 -21.32
CA ASN A 581 -2.34 -38.51 -20.20
C ASN A 581 -3.66 -38.01 -19.57
N ALA A 582 -4.69 -38.92 -19.54
CA ALA A 582 -6.04 -38.54 -19.13
C ALA A 582 -6.17 -38.17 -17.65
N ALA A 583 -5.30 -38.71 -16.78
CA ALA A 583 -5.32 -38.43 -15.37
C ALA A 583 -4.70 -37.06 -15.03
N LEU A 584 -3.68 -36.65 -15.84
CA LEU A 584 -2.93 -35.42 -15.67
C LEU A 584 -3.50 -34.24 -16.49
N SER A 585 -4.39 -34.57 -17.44
CA SER A 585 -5.00 -33.59 -18.35
C SER A 585 -6.43 -33.26 -17.92
N SER A 586 -6.84 -32.04 -18.13
CA SER A 586 -8.19 -31.59 -17.79
C SER A 586 -8.61 -30.44 -18.69
N PHE A 587 -9.84 -30.55 -19.17
CA PHE A 587 -10.55 -29.42 -19.77
C PHE A 587 -11.71 -29.04 -18.84
N THR A 588 -11.65 -27.81 -18.34
CA THR A 588 -12.63 -27.29 -17.38
C THR A 588 -13.13 -25.93 -17.85
N THR A 589 -14.42 -25.75 -17.84
CA THR A 589 -15.06 -24.45 -18.04
C THR A 589 -15.93 -24.13 -16.84
N SER A 590 -16.00 -22.86 -16.49
CA SER A 590 -16.86 -22.37 -15.42
C SER A 590 -17.47 -21.03 -15.82
N THR A 591 -18.78 -20.96 -15.91
CA THR A 591 -19.54 -19.75 -16.20
C THR A 591 -20.30 -19.34 -14.96
N SER A 592 -20.11 -18.13 -14.50
CA SER A 592 -20.82 -17.57 -13.36
C SER A 592 -21.65 -16.37 -13.82
N THR A 593 -22.95 -16.37 -13.51
CA THR A 593 -23.83 -15.23 -13.74
C THR A 593 -24.44 -14.79 -12.42
N GLU A 594 -24.27 -13.52 -12.07
CA GLU A 594 -24.78 -12.95 -10.82
C GLU A 594 -25.69 -11.75 -11.15
N HIS A 595 -26.93 -11.82 -10.68
CA HIS A 595 -27.88 -10.71 -10.69
C HIS A 595 -28.04 -10.17 -9.27
N ARG A 596 -27.73 -8.90 -9.08
CA ARG A 596 -27.87 -8.24 -7.79
C ARG A 596 -28.74 -7.00 -7.92
N VAL A 597 -29.80 -6.91 -7.10
CA VAL A 597 -30.72 -5.78 -7.08
C VAL A 597 -31.01 -5.36 -5.66
N GLY A 598 -31.09 -4.07 -5.41
CA GLY A 598 -31.49 -3.63 -4.09
C GLY A 598 -31.57 -2.13 -3.90
N PRO A 599 -32.29 -1.70 -2.84
CA PRO A 599 -32.36 -0.31 -2.42
C PRO A 599 -31.15 0.11 -1.60
N GLY A 600 -30.87 1.39 -1.66
CA GLY A 600 -29.91 2.05 -0.80
C GLY A 600 -30.48 3.34 -0.20
N TYR A 601 -29.98 3.68 0.96
CA TYR A 601 -30.30 4.94 1.65
C TYR A 601 -29.00 5.66 2.05
N ARG A 602 -28.95 6.96 1.80
CA ARG A 602 -27.87 7.83 2.24
C ARG A 602 -28.42 8.99 3.06
N TYR A 603 -27.80 9.23 4.20
CA TYR A 603 -27.93 10.45 4.97
C TYR A 603 -26.61 11.20 5.02
N ALA A 604 -26.61 12.48 4.70
CA ALA A 604 -25.43 13.33 4.79
C ALA A 604 -25.78 14.71 5.34
N LYS A 605 -25.15 15.09 6.45
CA LYS A 605 -25.31 16.41 7.07
C LYS A 605 -23.96 16.91 7.59
N GLY A 606 -23.46 17.96 7.00
CA GLY A 606 -22.13 18.50 7.32
C GLY A 606 -21.03 17.49 7.01
N ARG A 607 -20.34 17.02 8.05
CA ARG A 607 -19.27 16.00 7.94
C ARG A 607 -19.74 14.57 8.21
N ASN A 608 -21.01 14.41 8.55
CA ASN A 608 -21.57 13.09 8.91
C ASN A 608 -22.26 12.49 7.70
N THR A 609 -21.91 11.24 7.38
CA THR A 609 -22.50 10.47 6.30
C THR A 609 -22.83 9.07 6.81
N VAL A 610 -24.03 8.60 6.50
CA VAL A 610 -24.43 7.21 6.72
C VAL A 610 -24.97 6.69 5.41
N VAL A 611 -24.53 5.52 4.99
CA VAL A 611 -25.02 4.79 3.82
C VAL A 611 -25.40 3.38 4.23
N ALA A 612 -26.52 2.91 3.78
CA ALA A 612 -26.99 1.54 3.99
C ALA A 612 -27.59 1.02 2.68
N ASN A 613 -27.07 -0.09 2.20
CA ASN A 613 -27.57 -0.79 1.03
C ASN A 613 -27.90 -2.23 1.42
N LEU A 614 -28.98 -2.75 0.87
CA LEU A 614 -29.39 -4.14 1.02
C LEU A 614 -29.68 -4.69 -0.36
N TYR A 615 -29.08 -5.83 -0.69
CA TYR A 615 -29.20 -6.43 -2.01
C TYR A 615 -29.69 -7.86 -1.92
N TYR A 616 -30.60 -8.21 -2.79
CA TYR A 616 -30.88 -9.60 -3.15
C TYR A 616 -29.96 -9.97 -4.31
N GLN A 617 -29.29 -11.09 -4.19
CA GLN A 617 -28.34 -11.62 -5.15
C GLN A 617 -28.77 -13.03 -5.55
N HIS A 618 -28.89 -13.26 -6.85
CA HIS A 618 -29.10 -14.56 -7.45
C HIS A 618 -27.89 -14.90 -8.31
N SER A 619 -27.20 -15.99 -7.95
CA SER A 619 -25.97 -16.44 -8.63
C SER A 619 -26.23 -17.80 -9.27
N ILE A 620 -25.82 -17.96 -10.53
CA ILE A 620 -25.87 -19.21 -11.27
C ILE A 620 -24.42 -19.57 -11.62
N LEU A 621 -24.01 -20.78 -11.23
CA LEU A 621 -22.70 -21.35 -11.56
C LEU A 621 -22.92 -22.61 -12.42
N ASP A 622 -22.46 -22.56 -13.65
CA ASP A 622 -22.41 -23.69 -14.57
C ASP A 622 -20.94 -24.04 -14.81
N ALA A 623 -20.53 -25.24 -14.44
CA ALA A 623 -19.18 -25.72 -14.70
C ALA A 623 -19.22 -27.05 -15.47
N MET A 624 -18.21 -27.30 -16.27
CA MET A 624 -17.98 -28.57 -16.92
C MET A 624 -16.55 -29.05 -16.62
N ALA A 625 -16.42 -30.23 -16.06
CA ALA A 625 -15.13 -30.84 -15.81
C ALA A 625 -15.20 -32.33 -16.17
N LYS A 626 -14.20 -32.82 -16.91
CA LYS A 626 -14.16 -34.22 -17.42
C LYS A 626 -15.47 -34.65 -18.12
N GLY A 627 -16.13 -33.75 -18.85
CA GLY A 627 -17.38 -34.01 -19.54
C GLY A 627 -18.63 -34.08 -18.65
N GLN A 628 -18.50 -33.87 -17.35
CA GLN A 628 -19.65 -33.78 -16.42
C GLN A 628 -20.05 -32.33 -16.24
N LYS A 629 -21.34 -32.05 -16.42
CA LYS A 629 -21.90 -30.72 -16.21
C LYS A 629 -22.35 -30.59 -14.74
N ILE A 630 -21.93 -29.52 -14.10
CA ILE A 630 -22.30 -29.13 -12.74
C ILE A 630 -23.04 -27.81 -12.86
N GLY A 631 -24.33 -27.79 -12.53
CA GLY A 631 -25.14 -26.57 -12.49
C GLY A 631 -25.59 -26.31 -11.06
N ARG A 632 -25.42 -25.07 -10.57
CA ARG A 632 -25.85 -24.65 -9.24
C ARG A 632 -26.39 -23.24 -9.26
N SER A 633 -27.34 -22.95 -8.38
CA SER A 633 -27.82 -21.61 -8.15
C SER A 633 -27.89 -21.33 -6.66
N PHE A 634 -27.61 -20.06 -6.31
CA PHE A 634 -27.59 -19.59 -4.94
C PHE A 634 -28.41 -18.31 -4.85
N ASP A 635 -29.14 -18.16 -3.75
CA ASP A 635 -29.90 -16.97 -3.42
C ASP A 635 -29.36 -16.39 -2.12
N ASP A 636 -28.80 -15.20 -2.18
CA ASP A 636 -28.15 -14.56 -1.05
C ASP A 636 -28.70 -13.15 -0.80
N VAL A 637 -28.60 -12.72 0.44
CA VAL A 637 -28.85 -11.33 0.82
C VAL A 637 -27.53 -10.71 1.23
N THR A 638 -27.00 -9.83 0.40
CA THR A 638 -25.77 -9.10 0.70
C THR A 638 -26.08 -7.69 1.17
N TYR A 639 -25.25 -7.16 2.05
CA TYR A 639 -25.48 -5.86 2.65
C TYR A 639 -24.20 -5.03 2.70
N PHE A 640 -24.39 -3.73 2.72
CA PHE A 640 -23.36 -2.74 2.91
C PHE A 640 -23.85 -1.65 3.85
N PHE A 641 -23.10 -1.37 4.88
CA PHE A 641 -23.35 -0.27 5.79
C PHE A 641 -22.07 0.51 6.03
N MET A 642 -22.13 1.83 5.91
CA MET A 642 -21.04 2.73 6.24
C MET A 642 -21.57 3.92 7.05
N ALA A 643 -20.89 4.23 8.12
CA ALA A 643 -21.11 5.46 8.88
C ALA A 643 -19.77 6.20 9.05
N ASN A 644 -19.71 7.44 8.58
CA ASN A 644 -18.61 8.36 8.82
C ASN A 644 -19.14 9.51 9.68
N MET A 645 -18.69 9.60 10.92
CA MET A 645 -19.18 10.55 11.92
C MET A 645 -18.07 11.37 12.50
N ALA A 646 -18.09 12.67 12.26
CA ALA A 646 -17.23 13.65 12.89
C ALA A 646 -17.94 14.30 14.08
N PHE A 647 -17.64 13.87 15.30
CA PHE A 647 -18.21 14.44 16.53
C PHE A 647 -17.78 15.88 16.75
N ASN A 648 -16.57 16.20 16.34
CA ASN A 648 -16.00 17.53 16.31
C ASN A 648 -14.85 17.58 15.26
N PRO A 649 -14.23 18.74 14.99
CA PRO A 649 -13.12 18.82 14.01
C PRO A 649 -11.93 17.91 14.28
N GLN A 650 -11.79 17.41 15.50
CA GLN A 650 -10.62 16.60 15.92
C GLN A 650 -10.92 15.10 16.01
N ASN A 651 -12.18 14.68 16.08
CA ASN A 651 -12.57 13.30 16.33
C ASN A 651 -13.50 12.79 15.24
N THR A 652 -13.07 11.74 14.56
CA THR A 652 -13.84 11.07 13.51
C THR A 652 -13.90 9.57 13.77
N ILE A 653 -15.10 9.00 13.64
CA ILE A 653 -15.32 7.54 13.62
C ILE A 653 -15.81 7.15 12.24
N ARG A 654 -15.28 6.07 11.72
CA ARG A 654 -15.77 5.41 10.53
C ARG A 654 -16.04 3.94 10.84
N VAL A 655 -17.24 3.49 10.49
CA VAL A 655 -17.63 2.09 10.56
C VAL A 655 -18.03 1.64 9.18
N PHE A 656 -17.58 0.47 8.82
CA PHE A 656 -17.88 -0.18 7.55
C PHE A 656 -18.24 -1.64 7.83
N ILE A 657 -19.42 -2.08 7.37
CA ILE A 657 -19.89 -3.44 7.50
C ILE A 657 -20.39 -3.90 6.14
N SER A 658 -19.92 -5.05 5.65
CA SER A 658 -20.33 -5.56 4.35
C SER A 658 -20.34 -7.08 4.32
N SER A 659 -21.12 -7.63 3.40
CA SER A 659 -21.04 -9.03 3.03
C SER A 659 -20.90 -9.19 1.51
N TYR A 660 -20.31 -10.31 1.10
CA TYR A 660 -20.17 -10.69 -0.30
C TYR A 660 -19.95 -12.20 -0.41
N THR A 661 -20.31 -12.76 -1.56
CA THR A 661 -20.06 -14.15 -1.90
C THR A 661 -18.84 -14.28 -2.80
N MET A 662 -18.25 -15.47 -2.83
CA MET A 662 -17.08 -15.78 -3.62
C MET A 662 -17.18 -17.19 -4.19
N ASN A 663 -17.20 -17.32 -5.51
CA ASN A 663 -17.25 -18.61 -6.18
C ASN A 663 -15.91 -19.35 -6.08
N PRO A 664 -15.90 -20.69 -6.16
CA PRO A 664 -14.65 -21.45 -6.29
C PRO A 664 -13.89 -21.06 -7.56
N ASP A 665 -12.57 -21.00 -7.46
CA ASP A 665 -11.70 -20.85 -8.63
C ASP A 665 -11.80 -22.10 -9.53
N VAL A 666 -11.71 -21.92 -10.84
CA VAL A 666 -11.78 -23.02 -11.81
C VAL A 666 -10.66 -24.06 -11.56
N ALA A 667 -9.48 -23.61 -11.10
CA ALA A 667 -8.38 -24.49 -10.74
C ALA A 667 -8.72 -25.40 -9.55
N ASN A 668 -9.52 -24.93 -8.61
CA ASN A 668 -9.96 -25.74 -7.46
C ASN A 668 -11.05 -26.75 -7.84
N LEU A 669 -11.76 -26.53 -8.95
CA LEU A 669 -12.73 -27.48 -9.49
C LEU A 669 -12.11 -28.53 -10.42
N GLN A 670 -10.84 -28.36 -10.81
CA GLN A 670 -10.15 -29.19 -11.77
C GLN A 670 -9.84 -30.58 -11.20
N GLU A 671 -10.38 -31.64 -11.77
CA GLU A 671 -10.15 -33.02 -11.32
C GLU A 671 -8.92 -33.74 -11.90
N SER A 672 -7.97 -33.04 -12.47
CA SER A 672 -6.69 -33.63 -12.85
C SER A 672 -5.70 -33.60 -11.69
N TYR A 673 -4.83 -34.63 -11.65
CA TYR A 673 -3.71 -34.61 -10.71
C TYR A 673 -2.65 -33.61 -11.13
N ASP A 674 -2.13 -32.89 -10.16
CA ASP A 674 -0.92 -32.10 -10.35
C ASP A 674 0.29 -32.92 -9.86
N LEU A 675 1.11 -33.36 -10.81
CA LEU A 675 2.36 -34.11 -10.58
C LEU A 675 3.60 -33.20 -10.80
N THR A 676 3.46 -31.88 -10.73
CA THR A 676 4.60 -30.96 -10.84
C THR A 676 5.66 -31.28 -9.77
N ASN A 677 5.18 -31.75 -8.62
CA ASN A 677 6.01 -32.30 -7.55
C ASN A 677 5.33 -33.56 -7.03
N VAL A 678 5.93 -34.73 -7.26
CA VAL A 678 5.36 -36.04 -6.88
C VAL A 678 5.22 -36.25 -5.39
N GLN A 679 5.90 -35.44 -4.58
CA GLN A 679 5.72 -35.49 -3.12
C GLN A 679 4.51 -34.71 -2.65
N TYR A 680 4.05 -33.73 -3.42
CA TYR A 680 2.92 -32.87 -3.11
C TYR A 680 1.87 -32.96 -4.20
N ILE A 681 1.24 -34.13 -4.31
CA ILE A 681 0.20 -34.33 -5.32
C ILE A 681 -1.06 -33.62 -4.88
N SER A 682 -1.63 -32.83 -5.78
CA SER A 682 -2.91 -32.19 -5.52
C SER A 682 -3.94 -32.51 -6.60
N LYS A 683 -5.22 -32.37 -6.24
CA LYS A 683 -6.36 -32.54 -7.12
C LYS A 683 -7.48 -31.62 -6.69
N GLY A 684 -8.19 -31.01 -7.62
CA GLY A 684 -9.36 -30.19 -7.34
C GLY A 684 -10.59 -31.01 -6.90
N ASN A 685 -11.64 -30.31 -6.49
CA ASN A 685 -12.90 -30.88 -6.05
C ASN A 685 -14.09 -30.19 -6.72
N GLN A 686 -14.83 -30.93 -7.54
CA GLN A 686 -16.03 -30.42 -8.24
C GLN A 686 -17.19 -30.07 -7.29
N ASN A 687 -17.17 -30.56 -6.04
CA ASN A 687 -18.26 -30.40 -5.11
C ASN A 687 -18.23 -29.07 -4.33
N LEU A 688 -17.26 -28.20 -4.60
CA LEU A 688 -17.14 -26.93 -3.92
C LEU A 688 -18.35 -26.01 -4.18
N VAL A 689 -18.74 -25.27 -3.14
CA VAL A 689 -19.78 -24.24 -3.20
C VAL A 689 -19.18 -22.86 -2.91
N SER A 690 -19.93 -21.82 -3.22
CA SER A 690 -19.50 -20.43 -2.97
C SER A 690 -19.35 -20.17 -1.48
N SER A 691 -18.33 -19.39 -1.11
CA SER A 691 -18.10 -18.92 0.25
C SER A 691 -18.85 -17.61 0.50
N TYR A 692 -19.42 -17.45 1.71
CA TYR A 692 -20.09 -16.21 2.11
C TYR A 692 -19.27 -15.48 3.19
N ASN A 693 -18.90 -14.24 2.88
CA ASN A 693 -17.98 -13.45 3.68
C ASN A 693 -18.68 -12.28 4.36
N HIS A 694 -18.40 -12.07 5.64
CA HIS A 694 -18.82 -10.93 6.44
C HIS A 694 -17.59 -10.14 6.88
N ARG A 695 -17.59 -8.82 6.68
CA ARG A 695 -16.49 -7.94 7.04
C ARG A 695 -16.98 -6.76 7.88
N ILE A 696 -16.26 -6.47 8.94
CA ILE A 696 -16.45 -5.28 9.76
C ILE A 696 -15.11 -4.55 9.86
N ASN A 697 -15.12 -3.26 9.55
CA ASN A 697 -13.97 -2.37 9.76
C ASN A 697 -14.42 -1.18 10.61
N PHE A 698 -13.62 -0.81 11.57
CA PHE A 698 -13.81 0.33 12.45
C PHE A 698 -12.54 1.15 12.50
N HIS A 699 -12.66 2.46 12.33
CA HIS A 699 -11.57 3.42 12.43
C HIS A 699 -11.97 4.58 13.32
N TYR A 700 -11.13 4.90 14.29
CA TYR A 700 -11.23 6.10 15.08
C TYR A 700 -9.96 6.91 14.94
N VAL A 701 -10.09 8.17 14.57
CA VAL A 701 -9.00 9.11 14.45
C VAL A 701 -9.26 10.31 15.34
N ARG A 702 -8.28 10.64 16.17
CA ARG A 702 -8.24 11.88 16.94
C ARG A 702 -6.97 12.64 16.63
N SER A 703 -7.13 13.86 16.06
CA SER A 703 -6.02 14.72 15.71
C SER A 703 -6.10 16.04 16.51
N ASN A 704 -5.12 16.26 17.37
CA ASN A 704 -4.97 17.56 18.07
C ASN A 704 -3.99 18.42 17.28
N ILE A 705 -4.53 19.35 16.49
CA ILE A 705 -3.80 20.19 15.55
C ILE A 705 -2.80 21.08 16.28
N GLU A 706 -3.20 21.70 17.41
CA GLU A 706 -2.36 22.63 18.16
C GLU A 706 -1.13 21.97 18.77
N LYS A 707 -1.28 20.73 19.25
CA LYS A 707 -0.20 19.97 19.89
C LYS A 707 0.54 19.03 18.92
N GLY A 708 0.11 18.96 17.64
CA GLY A 708 0.68 18.06 16.64
C GLY A 708 0.60 16.59 17.02
N ARG A 709 -0.47 16.18 17.72
CA ARG A 709 -0.65 14.81 18.22
C ARG A 709 -1.75 14.12 17.44
N THR A 710 -1.50 12.88 17.04
CA THR A 710 -2.48 12.05 16.33
C THR A 710 -2.60 10.72 17.03
N PHE A 711 -3.82 10.35 17.38
CA PHE A 711 -4.19 9.04 17.89
C PHE A 711 -5.09 8.36 16.85
N MET A 712 -4.82 7.10 16.56
CA MET A 712 -5.64 6.28 15.67
C MET A 712 -5.86 4.92 16.29
N TRP A 713 -7.06 4.41 16.10
CA TRP A 713 -7.43 3.03 16.43
C TRP A 713 -8.19 2.42 15.25
N MET A 714 -7.67 1.32 14.76
CA MET A 714 -8.27 0.52 13.71
C MET A 714 -8.61 -0.86 14.25
N PHE A 715 -9.75 -1.36 13.84
CA PHE A 715 -10.20 -2.72 14.07
C PHE A 715 -10.79 -3.28 12.79
N SER A 716 -10.43 -4.49 12.41
CA SER A 716 -10.95 -5.18 11.23
C SER A 716 -11.20 -6.64 11.56
N THR A 717 -12.34 -7.17 11.15
CA THR A 717 -12.62 -8.61 11.26
C THR A 717 -13.33 -9.11 10.00
N GLN A 718 -13.04 -10.35 9.65
CA GLN A 718 -13.72 -11.08 8.59
C GLN A 718 -14.08 -12.47 9.10
N MET A 719 -15.29 -12.91 8.78
CA MET A 719 -15.80 -14.26 9.03
C MET A 719 -16.29 -14.83 7.70
N THR A 720 -16.02 -16.10 7.46
CA THR A 720 -16.39 -16.77 6.21
C THR A 720 -17.15 -18.06 6.54
N GLN A 721 -18.35 -18.18 6.00
CA GLN A 721 -19.11 -19.42 5.94
C GLN A 721 -18.75 -20.17 4.66
N ASP A 722 -18.79 -21.49 4.67
CA ASP A 722 -18.40 -22.35 3.55
C ASP A 722 -17.01 -22.00 3.02
N TYR A 723 -16.06 -21.74 3.93
CA TYR A 723 -14.68 -21.44 3.58
C TYR A 723 -14.07 -22.60 2.80
N ILE A 724 -13.53 -22.33 1.61
CA ILE A 724 -12.81 -23.32 0.81
C ILE A 724 -11.42 -23.50 1.39
N GLY A 725 -11.25 -24.55 2.19
CA GLY A 725 -10.01 -24.91 2.85
C GLY A 725 -9.35 -26.11 2.23
N GLN A 726 -8.08 -26.32 2.59
CA GLN A 726 -7.30 -27.45 2.11
C GLN A 726 -7.59 -28.70 2.94
N SER A 727 -7.79 -29.83 2.27
CA SER A 727 -7.88 -31.17 2.84
C SER A 727 -6.60 -31.93 2.51
N ILE A 728 -5.84 -32.33 3.51
CA ILE A 728 -4.52 -32.95 3.40
C ILE A 728 -4.61 -34.38 3.92
N GLU A 729 -4.14 -35.36 3.13
CA GLU A 729 -3.93 -36.72 3.55
C GLU A 729 -2.43 -37.08 3.41
N TYR A 730 -1.79 -37.45 4.51
CA TYR A 730 -0.40 -37.88 4.52
C TYR A 730 -0.31 -39.39 4.24
N ASN A 731 0.79 -39.80 3.62
CA ASN A 731 1.09 -41.24 3.31
C ASN A 731 -0.02 -41.94 2.53
N LYS A 732 -0.75 -41.19 1.70
CA LYS A 732 -1.81 -41.74 0.85
C LYS A 732 -1.25 -42.24 -0.45
N GLN A 733 -1.38 -43.54 -0.70
CA GLN A 733 -1.04 -44.13 -1.98
C GLN A 733 -2.04 -43.68 -3.07
N ILE A 734 -1.53 -43.26 -4.21
CA ILE A 734 -2.31 -42.77 -5.35
C ILE A 734 -1.89 -43.50 -6.61
N ASP A 735 -2.85 -44.09 -7.31
CA ASP A 735 -2.64 -44.66 -8.65
C ASP A 735 -3.04 -43.63 -9.71
N VAL A 736 -2.13 -43.35 -10.61
CA VAL A 736 -2.35 -42.46 -11.76
C VAL A 736 -1.95 -43.27 -13.02
N ASP A 737 -2.93 -43.69 -13.80
CA ASP A 737 -2.75 -44.47 -15.03
C ASP A 737 -1.87 -45.72 -14.87
N GLY A 738 -2.05 -46.46 -13.78
CA GLY A 738 -1.30 -47.67 -13.48
C GLY A 738 0.10 -47.42 -12.90
N THR A 739 0.48 -46.17 -12.65
CA THR A 739 1.67 -45.81 -11.90
C THR A 739 1.27 -45.44 -10.49
N THR A 740 1.81 -46.16 -9.52
CA THR A 740 1.55 -45.89 -8.10
C THR A 740 2.53 -44.86 -7.57
N TYR A 741 2.00 -43.78 -7.01
CA TYR A 741 2.73 -42.70 -6.33
C TYR A 741 2.49 -42.81 -4.83
N ASN A 742 3.54 -42.58 -4.06
CA ASN A 742 3.48 -42.44 -2.60
C ASN A 742 3.88 -41.04 -2.19
N PRO A 743 2.99 -40.03 -2.41
CA PRO A 743 3.31 -38.66 -2.04
C PRO A 743 3.39 -38.52 -0.52
N LEU A 744 4.28 -37.68 -0.06
CA LEU A 744 4.32 -37.26 1.33
C LEU A 744 3.00 -36.57 1.73
N GLN A 745 2.45 -35.84 0.79
CA GLN A 745 1.20 -35.10 0.99
C GLN A 745 0.32 -35.16 -0.25
N TYR A 746 -0.88 -35.68 -0.07
CA TYR A 746 -1.97 -35.51 -1.03
C TYR A 746 -2.93 -34.43 -0.57
N SER A 747 -3.28 -33.49 -1.42
CA SER A 747 -4.17 -32.40 -1.05
C SER A 747 -5.33 -32.22 -2.03
N THR A 748 -6.48 -31.84 -1.48
CA THR A 748 -7.68 -31.41 -2.21
C THR A 748 -8.32 -30.23 -1.48
N PHE A 749 -9.47 -29.75 -1.94
CA PHE A 749 -10.20 -28.65 -1.34
C PHE A 749 -11.57 -29.11 -0.84
N GLU A 750 -11.99 -28.55 0.29
CA GLU A 750 -13.30 -28.80 0.90
C GLU A 750 -13.91 -27.52 1.44
N ASN A 751 -15.24 -27.41 1.42
CA ASN A 751 -15.92 -26.31 2.13
C ASN A 751 -15.96 -26.62 3.63
N MET A 752 -15.54 -25.66 4.45
CA MET A 752 -15.45 -25.81 5.90
C MET A 752 -15.92 -24.55 6.60
N ASP A 753 -16.57 -24.69 7.74
CA ASP A 753 -16.96 -23.56 8.57
C ASP A 753 -15.89 -23.20 9.60
N GLY A 754 -15.98 -21.96 10.11
CA GLY A 754 -15.19 -21.50 11.23
C GLY A 754 -13.97 -20.66 10.88
N TYR A 755 -13.84 -20.23 9.62
CA TYR A 755 -12.83 -19.22 9.28
C TYR A 755 -13.19 -17.88 9.89
N ALA A 756 -12.24 -17.31 10.62
CA ALA A 756 -12.34 -15.96 11.15
C ALA A 756 -10.96 -15.31 11.24
N ASN A 757 -10.89 -14.02 10.99
CA ASN A 757 -9.71 -13.22 11.32
C ASN A 757 -10.10 -11.93 12.02
N LEU A 758 -9.21 -11.44 12.85
CA LEU A 758 -9.35 -10.18 13.57
C LEU A 758 -8.00 -9.48 13.59
N ARG A 759 -7.99 -8.21 13.27
CA ARG A 759 -6.80 -7.36 13.32
C ARG A 759 -7.14 -6.04 14.01
N THR A 760 -6.32 -5.61 14.93
CA THR A 760 -6.45 -4.31 15.58
C THR A 760 -5.10 -3.64 15.70
N HIS A 761 -5.05 -2.32 15.44
CA HIS A 761 -3.87 -1.49 15.60
C HIS A 761 -4.23 -0.19 16.28
N ILE A 762 -3.39 0.21 17.22
CA ILE A 762 -3.45 1.51 17.87
C ILE A 762 -2.15 2.23 17.56
N SER A 763 -2.22 3.45 17.07
CA SER A 763 -1.05 4.29 16.85
C SER A 763 -1.18 5.65 17.53
N TYR A 764 -0.06 6.15 18.03
CA TYR A 764 0.04 7.47 18.65
C TYR A 764 1.31 8.18 18.22
N GLY A 765 1.14 9.30 17.53
CA GLY A 765 2.23 10.14 17.05
C GLY A 765 2.25 11.49 17.74
N PHE A 766 3.43 11.94 18.19
CA PHE A 766 3.60 13.23 18.80
C PHE A 766 5.03 13.80 18.68
N PRO A 767 5.21 15.13 18.71
CA PRO A 767 6.52 15.77 18.72
C PRO A 767 7.11 15.78 20.11
N ILE A 768 8.42 15.51 20.20
CA ILE A 768 9.23 15.71 21.40
C ILE A 768 10.03 17.01 21.20
N ALA A 769 9.45 18.12 21.64
CA ALA A 769 10.01 19.45 21.40
C ALA A 769 11.46 19.65 21.88
N PRO A 770 11.88 19.18 23.07
CA PRO A 770 13.25 19.40 23.57
C PRO A 770 14.35 18.86 22.65
N ILE A 771 14.10 17.69 22.05
CA ILE A 771 15.08 17.03 21.16
C ILE A 771 14.76 17.27 19.66
N LYS A 772 13.72 18.07 19.37
CA LYS A 772 13.26 18.36 18.01
C LYS A 772 13.07 17.09 17.18
N CYS A 773 12.40 16.09 17.72
CA CYS A 773 12.10 14.82 17.06
C CYS A 773 10.59 14.53 17.05
N ASN A 774 10.15 13.67 16.15
CA ASN A 774 8.79 13.12 16.12
C ASN A 774 8.85 11.66 16.56
N LEU A 775 8.03 11.29 17.52
CA LEU A 775 7.86 9.91 17.97
C LEU A 775 6.53 9.38 17.49
N ASN A 776 6.56 8.21 16.86
CA ASN A 776 5.39 7.42 16.49
C ASN A 776 5.49 6.06 17.18
N VAL A 777 4.43 5.67 17.86
CA VAL A 777 4.30 4.35 18.49
C VAL A 777 3.06 3.69 17.93
N MET A 778 3.20 2.47 17.45
CA MET A 778 2.10 1.63 16.99
C MET A 778 2.18 0.29 17.71
N VAL A 779 1.04 -0.20 18.14
CA VAL A 779 0.89 -1.56 18.69
C VAL A 779 -0.28 -2.24 18.00
N GLY A 780 -0.10 -3.50 17.67
CA GLY A 780 -1.09 -4.30 16.96
C GLY A 780 -1.29 -5.66 17.60
N ALA A 781 -2.45 -6.22 17.31
CA ALA A 781 -2.74 -7.62 17.55
C ALA A 781 -3.54 -8.17 16.39
N ASN A 782 -3.20 -9.36 15.95
CA ASN A 782 -3.91 -10.10 14.94
C ASN A 782 -4.21 -11.51 15.43
N TRP A 783 -5.39 -11.98 15.11
CA TRP A 783 -5.80 -13.36 15.36
C TRP A 783 -6.45 -13.89 14.10
N SER A 784 -6.13 -15.13 13.75
CA SER A 784 -6.82 -15.85 12.69
C SER A 784 -7.09 -17.28 13.10
N LYS A 785 -8.27 -17.77 12.74
CA LYS A 785 -8.66 -19.16 12.84
C LYS A 785 -8.94 -19.66 11.43
N THR A 786 -8.12 -20.60 10.96
CA THR A 786 -8.24 -21.15 9.60
C THR A 786 -8.57 -22.63 9.69
N PRO A 787 -9.71 -23.06 9.16
CA PRO A 787 -10.05 -24.47 9.08
C PRO A 787 -9.27 -25.15 7.95
N SER A 788 -8.85 -26.35 8.19
CA SER A 788 -8.27 -27.30 7.24
C SER A 788 -8.72 -28.72 7.61
N MET A 789 -8.51 -29.67 6.75
CA MET A 789 -8.76 -31.08 7.05
C MET A 789 -7.43 -31.83 6.97
N ILE A 790 -7.10 -32.63 7.97
CA ILE A 790 -5.90 -33.44 8.02
C ILE A 790 -6.32 -34.88 8.26
N ASN A 791 -5.96 -35.79 7.36
CA ASN A 791 -6.36 -37.20 7.39
C ASN A 791 -7.87 -37.39 7.65
N LYS A 792 -8.70 -36.55 7.02
CA LYS A 792 -10.16 -36.51 7.11
C LYS A 792 -10.73 -36.00 8.45
N GLU A 793 -9.91 -35.45 9.32
CA GLU A 793 -10.32 -34.80 10.54
C GLU A 793 -10.18 -33.27 10.41
N ILE A 794 -11.18 -32.52 10.91
CA ILE A 794 -11.13 -31.07 10.85
C ILE A 794 -10.09 -30.54 11.83
N ASN A 795 -9.16 -29.78 11.30
CA ASN A 795 -8.14 -29.05 12.05
C ASN A 795 -8.37 -27.54 11.98
N TYR A 796 -8.24 -26.86 13.10
CA TYR A 796 -8.27 -25.41 13.18
C TYR A 796 -6.86 -24.90 13.54
N THR A 797 -6.27 -24.16 12.62
CA THR A 797 -5.04 -23.42 12.89
C THR A 797 -5.38 -22.06 13.47
N ASN A 798 -5.03 -21.82 14.72
CA ASN A 798 -5.19 -20.52 15.38
C ASN A 798 -3.82 -19.83 15.42
N ASN A 799 -3.72 -18.69 14.75
CA ASN A 799 -2.53 -17.84 14.78
C ASN A 799 -2.84 -16.58 15.59
N MET A 800 -2.06 -16.33 16.62
CA MET A 800 -2.09 -15.11 17.41
C MET A 800 -0.78 -14.35 17.21
N GLY A 801 -0.87 -13.12 16.72
CA GLY A 801 0.28 -12.24 16.53
C GLY A 801 0.12 -10.95 17.32
N TYR A 802 1.23 -10.47 17.87
CA TYR A 802 1.34 -9.16 18.49
C TYR A 802 2.48 -8.41 17.84
N ASP A 803 2.27 -7.18 17.46
CA ASP A 803 3.30 -6.34 16.85
C ASP A 803 3.40 -4.98 17.53
N ALA A 804 4.61 -4.47 17.57
CA ALA A 804 4.88 -3.13 18.06
C ALA A 804 5.92 -2.45 17.17
N THR A 805 5.67 -1.19 16.85
CA THR A 805 6.58 -0.33 16.10
C THR A 805 6.80 0.96 16.86
N VAL A 806 8.06 1.32 17.04
CA VAL A 806 8.48 2.61 17.60
C VAL A 806 9.39 3.28 16.57
N SER A 807 9.01 4.49 16.13
CA SER A 807 9.78 5.26 15.16
C SER A 807 10.07 6.66 15.66
N LEU A 808 11.34 7.05 15.67
CA LEU A 808 11.82 8.37 16.03
C LEU A 808 12.46 9.03 14.82
N GLY A 809 11.81 10.07 14.28
CA GLY A 809 12.31 10.84 13.16
C GLY A 809 12.83 12.22 13.60
N SER A 810 13.99 12.62 13.09
CA SER A 810 14.55 13.96 13.34
C SER A 810 13.68 15.06 12.73
N ASN A 811 13.61 16.20 13.39
CA ASN A 811 13.06 17.44 12.88
C ASN A 811 13.94 18.63 13.27
N ILE A 812 15.26 18.39 13.28
CA ILE A 812 16.28 19.32 13.78
C ILE A 812 16.60 20.37 12.72
N SER A 813 17.05 19.92 11.55
CA SER A 813 17.42 20.78 10.42
C SER A 813 17.43 19.96 9.13
N GLU A 814 17.56 20.63 7.99
CA GLU A 814 17.75 19.99 6.68
C GLU A 814 19.14 19.36 6.50
N ASN A 815 20.10 19.76 7.34
CA ASN A 815 21.46 19.23 7.31
C ASN A 815 21.62 17.96 8.17
N VAL A 816 20.70 17.70 9.10
CA VAL A 816 20.75 16.52 9.97
C VAL A 816 19.40 15.82 9.87
N ASP A 817 19.41 14.72 9.16
CA ASP A 817 18.24 13.88 8.93
C ASP A 817 18.53 12.47 9.41
N PHE A 818 17.77 12.01 10.41
CA PHE A 818 17.86 10.64 10.87
C PHE A 818 16.47 10.08 11.18
N THR A 819 16.36 8.78 11.03
CA THR A 819 15.20 8.00 11.49
C THR A 819 15.72 6.77 12.20
N LEU A 820 15.22 6.53 13.41
CA LEU A 820 15.42 5.30 14.17
C LEU A 820 14.08 4.59 14.27
N GLN A 821 14.06 3.31 13.99
CA GLN A 821 12.84 2.52 14.04
C GLN A 821 13.13 1.17 14.67
N TRP A 822 12.25 0.73 15.55
CA TRP A 822 12.23 -0.60 16.08
C TRP A 822 10.86 -1.24 15.79
N ASN A 823 10.88 -2.47 15.26
CA ASN A 823 9.70 -3.29 15.02
C ASN A 823 9.91 -4.61 15.75
N GLY A 824 8.95 -5.01 16.55
CA GLY A 824 8.92 -6.32 17.20
C GLY A 824 7.62 -7.03 16.87
N ALA A 825 7.68 -8.33 16.63
CA ALA A 825 6.52 -9.16 16.37
C ALA A 825 6.67 -10.50 17.12
N TYR A 826 5.66 -10.86 17.89
CA TYR A 826 5.53 -12.16 18.52
C TYR A 826 4.38 -12.92 17.86
N ASN A 827 4.63 -14.15 17.49
CA ASN A 827 3.64 -15.02 16.83
C ASN A 827 3.52 -16.32 17.61
N ASP A 828 2.29 -16.80 17.76
CA ASP A 828 1.95 -18.07 18.39
C ASP A 828 0.91 -18.78 17.50
N ALA A 829 1.26 -19.97 17.01
CA ALA A 829 0.42 -20.78 16.16
C ALA A 829 0.06 -22.09 16.87
N THR A 830 -1.23 -22.35 17.03
CA THR A 830 -1.74 -23.57 17.67
C THR A 830 -2.67 -24.33 16.72
N GLN A 831 -2.63 -25.65 16.80
CA GLN A 831 -3.48 -26.56 16.04
C GLN A 831 -4.52 -27.20 16.96
N SER A 832 -5.74 -27.44 16.45
CA SER A 832 -6.77 -28.13 17.24
C SER A 832 -6.57 -29.63 17.34
N LEU A 833 -5.96 -30.24 16.33
CA LEU A 833 -5.52 -31.63 16.38
C LEU A 833 -4.20 -31.70 17.16
N ALA A 834 -4.00 -32.80 17.90
CA ALA A 834 -2.76 -33.05 18.65
C ALA A 834 -1.61 -33.43 17.70
N LEU A 835 -1.36 -32.56 16.73
CA LEU A 835 -0.24 -32.67 15.82
C LEU A 835 1.01 -32.20 16.55
N ARG A 836 2.10 -32.93 16.41
CA ARG A 836 3.36 -32.54 17.02
C ARG A 836 3.95 -31.38 16.27
N ASN A 837 3.93 -30.23 16.91
CA ASN A 837 4.34 -28.97 16.39
C ASN A 837 5.70 -28.58 17.00
N LYS A 838 6.76 -28.59 16.22
CA LYS A 838 8.03 -27.98 16.62
C LYS A 838 7.94 -26.48 16.36
N ASN A 839 8.14 -25.68 17.42
CA ASN A 839 8.38 -24.22 17.31
C ASN A 839 7.21 -23.35 16.80
N ASN A 840 6.09 -23.39 17.49
CA ASN A 840 4.90 -22.60 17.18
C ASN A 840 4.99 -21.14 17.62
N GLN A 841 5.92 -20.84 18.52
CA GLN A 841 6.07 -19.54 19.13
C GLN A 841 7.41 -18.96 18.72
N TYR A 842 7.37 -17.77 18.15
CA TYR A 842 8.60 -17.06 17.82
C TYR A 842 8.45 -15.56 18.00
N PHE A 843 9.53 -14.93 18.35
CA PHE A 843 9.69 -13.49 18.40
C PHE A 843 10.69 -13.06 17.35
N SER A 844 10.28 -12.09 16.52
CA SER A 844 11.18 -11.44 15.58
C SER A 844 11.23 -9.97 15.86
N HIS A 845 12.41 -9.37 15.79
CA HIS A 845 12.51 -7.93 15.86
C HIS A 845 13.57 -7.37 14.91
N LYS A 846 13.31 -6.16 14.48
CA LYS A 846 14.17 -5.39 13.60
C LYS A 846 14.40 -4.02 14.22
N ALA A 847 15.65 -3.66 14.39
CA ALA A 847 16.07 -2.30 14.73
C ALA A 847 16.75 -1.68 13.51
N SER A 848 16.27 -0.53 13.04
CA SER A 848 16.84 0.15 11.88
C SER A 848 17.15 1.60 12.19
N GLY A 849 18.24 2.09 11.64
CA GLY A 849 18.66 3.48 11.73
C GLY A 849 19.14 3.98 10.39
N THR A 850 18.72 5.19 10.03
CA THR A 850 19.23 5.92 8.88
C THR A 850 19.71 7.28 9.34
N LEU A 851 20.84 7.72 8.85
CA LEU A 851 21.42 9.03 9.14
C LEU A 851 21.92 9.65 7.84
N LYS A 852 21.54 10.89 7.59
CA LYS A 852 22.18 11.77 6.61
C LYS A 852 22.59 13.06 7.31
N TRP A 853 23.89 13.34 7.29
CA TRP A 853 24.47 14.52 7.90
C TRP A 853 25.29 15.27 6.89
N VAL A 854 24.90 16.51 6.58
CA VAL A 854 25.64 17.43 5.71
C VAL A 854 26.35 18.43 6.61
N PHE A 855 27.68 18.54 6.48
CA PHE A 855 28.50 19.39 7.32
C PHE A 855 29.58 20.09 6.47
N TRP A 856 30.40 20.81 7.08
CA TRP A 856 31.55 21.58 6.56
C TRP A 856 31.64 21.63 5.02
N LYS A 857 31.31 22.78 4.43
CA LYS A 857 31.36 23.02 2.98
C LYS A 857 30.68 21.96 2.09
N GLY A 858 29.65 21.28 2.61
CA GLY A 858 28.87 20.31 1.86
C GLY A 858 29.46 18.89 1.79
N PHE A 859 30.34 18.51 2.72
CA PHE A 859 30.60 17.10 2.97
C PHE A 859 29.38 16.45 3.58
N SER A 860 29.13 15.21 3.24
CA SER A 860 28.00 14.45 3.76
C SER A 860 28.44 13.07 4.26
N ILE A 861 27.78 12.59 5.30
CA ILE A 861 27.80 11.21 5.73
C ILE A 861 26.38 10.67 5.58
N THR A 862 26.27 9.53 4.91
CA THR A 862 25.02 8.76 4.85
C THR A 862 25.32 7.38 5.41
N ALA A 863 24.54 6.98 6.42
CA ALA A 863 24.70 5.67 7.05
C ALA A 863 23.31 5.05 7.22
N ALA A 864 23.22 3.76 7.01
CA ALA A 864 22.04 2.96 7.30
C ALA A 864 22.46 1.65 7.96
N ALA A 865 21.80 1.29 9.04
CA ALA A 865 22.00 0.02 9.72
C ALA A 865 20.66 -0.65 9.98
N ASN A 866 20.59 -1.96 9.77
CA ASN A 866 19.42 -2.79 10.03
C ASN A 866 19.90 -4.03 10.79
N TYR A 867 19.52 -4.13 12.03
CA TYR A 867 19.67 -5.33 12.84
C TYR A 867 18.38 -6.15 12.77
N ASN A 868 18.48 -7.42 12.43
CA ASN A 868 17.36 -8.35 12.39
C ASN A 868 17.69 -9.51 13.35
N GLN A 869 16.72 -9.93 14.12
CA GLN A 869 16.86 -11.09 15.01
C GLN A 869 15.56 -11.89 15.03
N TYR A 870 15.69 -13.19 14.98
CA TYR A 870 14.66 -14.18 15.13
C TYR A 870 14.99 -15.07 16.33
N VAL A 871 14.07 -15.17 17.30
CA VAL A 871 14.25 -15.89 18.57
C VAL A 871 13.04 -16.76 18.85
N GLY A 872 13.22 -17.85 19.58
CA GLY A 872 12.15 -18.78 19.96
C GLY A 872 12.06 -19.97 19.02
N PHE A 873 13.09 -20.17 18.22
CA PHE A 873 13.32 -21.41 17.49
C PHE A 873 14.07 -22.39 18.41
N THR A 874 14.17 -23.67 18.02
CA THR A 874 15.09 -24.60 18.72
C THR A 874 16.49 -23.99 18.79
N ASP A 875 17.27 -24.34 19.79
CA ASP A 875 18.55 -23.70 20.10
C ASP A 875 19.54 -23.58 18.93
N ASP A 876 19.37 -24.38 17.89
CA ASP A 876 20.21 -24.38 16.69
C ASP A 876 19.75 -23.41 15.57
N TYR A 877 18.62 -22.72 15.71
CA TYR A 877 17.99 -21.93 14.61
C TYR A 877 17.65 -20.48 14.96
N ASN A 878 18.25 -19.93 16.00
CA ASN A 878 18.13 -18.51 16.29
C ASN A 878 19.06 -17.71 15.36
N GLU A 879 18.47 -16.88 14.51
CA GLU A 879 19.20 -16.07 13.52
C GLU A 879 19.31 -14.61 13.95
N SER A 880 20.49 -14.02 13.79
CA SER A 880 20.69 -12.59 13.95
C SER A 880 21.75 -12.08 12.98
N PHE A 881 21.48 -10.96 12.32
CA PHE A 881 22.40 -10.34 11.37
C PHE A 881 22.22 -8.83 11.30
N VAL A 882 23.31 -8.14 10.91
CA VAL A 882 23.36 -6.68 10.81
C VAL A 882 23.76 -6.29 9.37
N ILE A 883 22.90 -5.58 8.69
CA ILE A 883 23.21 -5.00 7.38
C ILE A 883 23.56 -3.54 7.58
N CYS A 884 24.81 -3.15 7.27
CA CYS A 884 25.30 -1.80 7.42
C CYS A 884 25.76 -1.22 6.08
N ASN A 885 25.22 -0.06 5.71
CA ASN A 885 25.65 0.70 4.55
C ASN A 885 26.25 2.03 5.01
N PHE A 886 27.41 2.40 4.47
CA PHE A 886 28.09 3.62 4.85
C PHE A 886 28.65 4.35 3.63
N TYR A 887 28.40 5.67 3.55
CA TYR A 887 28.86 6.50 2.44
C TYR A 887 29.39 7.83 2.97
N VAL A 888 30.47 8.28 2.39
CA VAL A 888 31.00 9.64 2.50
C VAL A 888 30.76 10.36 1.18
N GLY A 889 30.18 11.54 1.26
CA GLY A 889 29.81 12.31 0.08
C GLY A 889 30.32 13.71 0.08
N LYS A 890 30.26 14.33 -1.10
CA LYS A 890 30.59 15.72 -1.33
C LYS A 890 29.56 16.35 -2.24
N LYS A 891 28.82 17.36 -1.72
CA LYS A 891 27.97 18.23 -2.53
C LYS A 891 28.79 19.05 -3.50
N LEU A 892 28.41 19.08 -4.77
CA LEU A 892 29.05 19.74 -5.86
C LEU A 892 28.20 20.90 -6.37
N PHE A 893 28.88 21.81 -7.10
CA PHE A 893 28.30 23.03 -7.66
C PHE A 893 27.88 24.06 -6.60
N LYS A 894 27.73 25.33 -6.98
CA LYS A 894 27.33 26.43 -6.08
C LYS A 894 25.92 26.23 -5.51
N ASN A 895 25.04 25.58 -6.27
CA ASN A 895 23.65 25.28 -5.89
C ASN A 895 23.49 23.94 -5.16
N GLN A 896 24.60 23.20 -4.92
CA GLN A 896 24.61 21.89 -4.24
C GLN A 896 23.68 20.83 -4.87
N LEU A 897 23.36 20.96 -6.17
CA LEU A 897 22.50 20.02 -6.89
C LEU A 897 23.19 18.71 -7.28
N GLY A 898 24.54 18.70 -7.34
CA GLY A 898 25.33 17.49 -7.55
C GLY A 898 25.86 16.92 -6.24
N GLU A 899 26.06 15.61 -6.18
CA GLU A 899 26.70 14.91 -5.08
C GLU A 899 27.47 13.70 -5.60
N VAL A 900 28.71 13.54 -5.18
CA VAL A 900 29.48 12.31 -5.33
C VAL A 900 29.48 11.59 -4.00
N LEU A 901 29.17 10.31 -4.01
CA LEU A 901 29.19 9.41 -2.86
C LEU A 901 30.22 8.30 -3.14
N VAL A 902 31.00 7.97 -2.13
CA VAL A 902 31.88 6.81 -2.09
C VAL A 902 31.56 6.03 -0.85
N GLY A 903 31.33 4.74 -0.98
CA GLY A 903 30.92 3.96 0.18
C GLY A 903 30.93 2.46 -0.02
N VAL A 904 30.42 1.79 0.97
CA VAL A 904 30.30 0.34 1.06
C VAL A 904 28.86 -0.03 1.43
N ASN A 905 28.32 -0.98 0.69
CA ASN A 905 27.07 -1.65 1.00
C ASN A 905 27.38 -2.96 1.70
N ASP A 906 26.57 -3.30 2.70
CA ASP A 906 26.75 -4.46 3.57
C ASP A 906 28.19 -4.56 4.11
N MET A 907 28.61 -3.52 4.86
CA MET A 907 29.97 -3.39 5.36
C MET A 907 30.45 -4.58 6.18
N LEU A 908 29.53 -5.25 6.88
CA LEU A 908 29.82 -6.40 7.73
C LEU A 908 29.80 -7.72 6.97
N ASN A 909 29.24 -7.74 5.75
CA ASN A 909 29.01 -8.94 4.93
C ASN A 909 28.16 -9.98 5.66
N GLU A 910 27.13 -9.50 6.35
CA GLU A 910 26.18 -10.34 7.10
C GLU A 910 24.79 -10.37 6.43
N ASN A 911 24.66 -9.89 5.19
CA ASN A 911 23.37 -9.90 4.51
C ASN A 911 22.86 -11.34 4.39
N ASN A 912 21.64 -11.56 4.87
CA ASN A 912 21.01 -12.86 4.88
C ASN A 912 19.52 -12.72 4.47
N ALA A 913 19.08 -13.56 3.55
CA ALA A 913 17.68 -13.63 3.12
C ALA A 913 16.97 -14.82 3.76
N PHE A 914 17.03 -14.90 5.07
CA PHE A 914 16.30 -15.88 5.85
C PHE A 914 14.80 -15.57 5.88
N VAL A 915 13.98 -16.59 5.61
CA VAL A 915 12.52 -16.49 5.67
C VAL A 915 11.96 -17.71 6.38
N ARG A 916 11.18 -17.48 7.44
CA ARG A 916 10.37 -18.52 8.07
C ARG A 916 8.92 -18.46 7.63
N THR A 917 8.36 -19.60 7.30
CA THR A 917 6.94 -19.75 6.92
C THR A 917 6.28 -20.81 7.80
N VAL A 918 5.13 -20.47 8.38
CA VAL A 918 4.27 -21.42 9.10
C VAL A 918 3.01 -21.62 8.26
N GLY A 919 2.88 -22.80 7.68
CA GLY A 919 1.74 -23.23 6.88
C GLY A 919 0.71 -24.04 7.67
N SER A 920 -0.35 -24.46 7.01
CA SER A 920 -1.37 -25.33 7.62
C SER A 920 -0.90 -26.76 7.85
N GLY A 921 0.14 -27.21 7.15
CA GLY A 921 0.67 -28.58 7.20
C GLY A 921 2.18 -28.67 7.54
N TYR A 922 2.87 -27.54 7.65
CA TYR A 922 4.33 -27.53 7.87
C TYR A 922 4.84 -26.21 8.44
N THR A 923 6.02 -26.27 9.02
CA THR A 923 6.89 -25.11 9.27
C THR A 923 8.13 -25.22 8.36
N GLN A 924 8.58 -24.11 7.80
CA GLN A 924 9.70 -24.07 6.88
C GLN A 924 10.63 -22.90 7.19
N ASN A 925 11.93 -23.15 7.19
CA ASN A 925 13.00 -22.16 7.10
C ASN A 925 13.57 -22.18 5.68
N ALA A 926 13.89 -21.01 5.14
CA ALA A 926 14.53 -20.90 3.84
C ALA A 926 15.63 -19.83 3.89
N TRP A 927 16.80 -20.16 3.42
CA TRP A 927 17.93 -19.27 3.17
C TRP A 927 18.10 -19.11 1.67
N ASN A 928 18.33 -17.89 1.22
CA ASN A 928 18.41 -17.57 -0.21
C ASN A 928 19.69 -16.81 -0.48
N SER A 929 20.16 -16.86 -1.71
CA SER A 929 21.29 -16.04 -2.14
C SER A 929 20.99 -14.54 -2.08
N VAL A 930 21.99 -13.77 -1.78
CA VAL A 930 21.91 -12.31 -1.60
C VAL A 930 23.06 -11.61 -2.33
N VAL A 931 22.89 -10.30 -2.55
CA VAL A 931 24.02 -9.46 -2.93
C VAL A 931 24.86 -9.21 -1.67
N GLY A 932 26.08 -9.71 -1.64
CA GLY A 932 27.03 -9.52 -0.54
C GLY A 932 27.65 -8.11 -0.55
N ARG A 933 28.71 -7.94 0.25
CA ARG A 933 29.43 -6.66 0.40
C ARG A 933 30.02 -6.16 -0.91
N TYR A 934 29.72 -4.91 -1.29
CA TYR A 934 30.34 -4.24 -2.43
C TYR A 934 30.67 -2.79 -2.15
N PHE A 935 31.78 -2.33 -2.75
CA PHE A 935 32.19 -0.93 -2.70
C PHE A 935 31.62 -0.19 -3.90
N THR A 936 31.23 1.08 -3.73
CA THR A 936 30.61 1.84 -4.81
C THR A 936 31.03 3.29 -4.84
N VAL A 937 31.07 3.85 -6.04
CA VAL A 937 31.16 5.28 -6.32
C VAL A 937 29.91 5.67 -7.08
N GLN A 938 29.15 6.64 -6.57
CA GLN A 938 27.91 7.09 -7.17
C GLN A 938 27.88 8.59 -7.34
N PHE A 939 27.41 9.06 -8.48
CA PHE A 939 27.12 10.46 -8.74
C PHE A 939 25.61 10.67 -8.78
N ASN A 940 25.11 11.65 -8.03
CA ASN A 940 23.71 12.07 -8.02
C ASN A 940 23.61 13.51 -8.52
N TYR A 941 22.58 13.79 -9.34
CA TYR A 941 22.29 15.14 -9.80
C TYR A 941 20.79 15.43 -9.69
N ASN A 942 20.44 16.48 -8.93
CA ASN A 942 19.06 16.92 -8.75
C ASN A 942 18.74 18.00 -9.78
N LEU A 943 17.83 17.69 -10.71
CA LEU A 943 17.31 18.64 -11.68
C LEU A 943 16.30 19.57 -11.00
N ARG A 944 16.48 20.90 -11.14
CA ARG A 944 15.55 21.90 -10.57
C ARG A 944 15.56 23.13 -11.45
N TYR A 945 14.70 23.16 -12.48
CA TYR A 945 14.48 24.29 -13.36
C TYR A 945 13.03 24.73 -13.24
N PHE A 946 12.77 25.65 -12.33
CA PHE A 946 11.49 26.33 -12.22
C PHE A 946 11.55 27.67 -12.94
N GLY A 947 10.39 28.21 -13.42
CA GLY A 947 10.35 29.45 -14.19
C GLY A 947 11.05 30.63 -13.51
N LYS A 948 11.48 31.64 -14.26
CA LYS A 948 12.34 32.74 -13.79
C LYS A 948 11.85 33.46 -12.50
N ASN A 949 10.57 33.36 -12.18
CA ASN A 949 10.00 33.92 -10.96
C ASN A 949 10.16 32.99 -9.73
N ALA A 950 10.34 31.69 -9.95
CA ALA A 950 10.51 30.71 -8.87
C ALA A 950 11.91 30.78 -8.25
N THR A 951 12.95 31.06 -9.04
CA THR A 951 14.34 31.16 -8.56
C THR A 951 14.59 32.41 -7.71
N LYS A 952 13.84 33.49 -7.88
CA LYS A 952 13.95 34.69 -7.02
C LYS A 952 13.29 34.49 -5.67
N ASP A 953 12.31 33.62 -5.58
CA ASP A 953 11.60 33.36 -4.32
C ASP A 953 12.26 32.27 -3.47
N MET A 954 13.04 31.36 -4.06
CA MET A 954 13.76 30.35 -3.27
C MET A 954 14.82 30.95 -2.33
N SER A 955 15.49 32.03 -2.70
CA SER A 955 16.37 32.78 -1.78
C SER A 955 15.61 33.58 -0.71
N LYS A 956 14.34 33.81 -0.92
CA LYS A 956 13.42 34.39 0.09
C LYS A 956 12.91 33.34 1.06
N TYR A 957 12.85 32.06 0.65
CA TYR A 957 12.42 30.95 1.52
C TYR A 957 13.55 30.39 2.39
N GLU A 958 14.80 30.65 2.08
CA GLU A 958 15.93 30.39 2.99
C GLU A 958 15.93 31.28 4.25
N GLY A 959 15.05 32.28 4.32
CA GLY A 959 14.90 33.21 5.45
C GLY A 959 13.47 33.64 5.77
N MET A 960 12.47 33.09 5.11
CA MET A 960 11.09 33.42 5.47
C MET A 960 10.61 32.51 6.59
N ASP A 961 10.61 33.09 7.78
CA ASP A 961 9.46 32.98 8.66
C ASP A 961 8.18 32.94 7.84
N VAL A 962 7.50 31.79 7.87
CA VAL A 962 6.12 31.70 7.40
C VAL A 962 5.30 32.56 8.37
N LYS A 963 5.23 33.85 8.10
CA LYS A 963 4.25 34.70 8.71
C LYS A 963 2.90 34.17 8.29
N SER A 964 2.25 33.56 9.26
CA SER A 964 0.84 33.28 9.39
C SER A 964 -0.03 33.93 8.31
N GLY A 965 -0.13 33.33 7.20
CA GLY A 965 -1.28 33.42 6.34
C GLY A 965 -2.40 32.56 6.91
N SER A 966 -3.08 33.00 7.96
CA SER A 966 -4.37 32.45 8.38
C SER A 966 -5.48 32.66 7.33
N ALA A 967 -5.12 33.04 6.12
CA ALA A 967 -6.03 33.37 5.02
C ALA A 967 -5.97 32.35 3.86
N ALA A 968 -5.25 31.26 3.95
CA ALA A 968 -5.14 30.35 2.80
C ALA A 968 -5.48 28.88 3.07
N PHE A 969 -6.19 28.56 4.14
CA PHE A 969 -7.05 27.40 4.07
C PHE A 969 -8.36 27.78 3.37
N GLY A 970 -8.23 28.37 2.17
CA GLY A 970 -9.30 28.37 1.19
C GLY A 970 -9.72 26.92 1.04
N ARG A 971 -11.01 26.66 1.17
CA ARG A 971 -11.64 25.41 0.79
C ARG A 971 -10.92 24.90 -0.46
N PRO A 972 -10.50 23.62 -0.52
CA PRO A 972 -10.23 23.05 -1.82
C PRO A 972 -11.44 23.41 -2.68
N PRO A 973 -11.26 23.79 -3.94
CA PRO A 973 -12.39 24.05 -4.79
C PRO A 973 -13.21 22.75 -4.77
N MET A 974 -14.27 22.77 -3.98
CA MET A 974 -15.36 21.83 -4.24
C MET A 974 -15.71 22.08 -5.71
N PRO A 975 -15.81 21.06 -6.54
CA PRO A 975 -16.39 21.24 -7.84
C PRO A 975 -17.69 22.03 -7.59
N PRO A 976 -17.97 23.07 -8.34
CA PRO A 976 -19.05 23.99 -8.04
C PRO A 976 -20.33 23.18 -7.89
N MET A 977 -20.87 23.12 -6.69
CA MET A 977 -22.28 22.80 -6.52
C MET A 977 -23.02 23.99 -7.13
N HIS A 978 -23.35 23.87 -8.40
CA HIS A 978 -24.28 24.78 -8.97
C HIS A 978 -25.60 24.71 -8.19
N ARG A 979 -26.04 25.83 -7.74
CA ARG A 979 -27.36 26.06 -7.15
C ARG A 979 -28.48 25.59 -8.09
#